data_e5bbc13230f11523d8e399d951b631db
#
_entry.id   e5bbc13230f11523d8e399d951b631db
#
_cell.length_a   1.000
_cell.length_b   1.000
_cell.length_c   1.000
_cell.angle_alpha   90.00
_cell.angle_beta   90.00
_cell.angle_gamma   90.00
#
_symmetry.space_group_name_H-M   'P 1'
#
loop_
_entity.id
_entity.type
_entity.pdbx_description
1 polymer ?
#
loop_
_entity_poly.entity_id
_entity_poly.type
_entity_poly.pdbx_seq_one_letter_code
_entity_poly.pdbx_strand_id
1 'polypeptide(L)'
;MWLKTKSGFWERTTCPSLRKYSPSALLNVVGAMLMVIAFSSSSCLAQDTTLSSSLSSAAPEKCMSWIQWSNPYVADANSSNAVDRMMAEPDVNKFCKDLTDKLGQLPAVLVPEDAPQPIKDAAAKLGPQVVDALLRKQGSLFVESFKINEMQEPENLKAGLILEVGADVDDTVRTITELLGMFGVPMETVAIQGDKAIKIELPPGGPFNETAISQQGDFIVITTSIEMLVEIKARMQSGKIAPWLSELQAKQSYERLSGIGIIDLAMLKEEFGFLMDEEVTKVFKALGLHNLKNIEFSGGYGKTDFAQVFALNFDGAPSGIFDAFSDEGLALDDIAHFPDDSFFAATMSVDGKKMLNQIQSILVQLEPDAAMEMASGMIQFQRETGIDLRQLIENFGPSVSVHNAFADGIVSGAMLKTKLRDPAAFDRTMENVVELAQREVHEFQMGVDSIEQNGKTIKAMRFGGVPIPVEPSWYVDGNQMTVALFPSVLSTVTNEDAITPLVKTKDFEPYLPLFQTDSDSKVVGFAYSETETSYEILYGYACLFSAMGKNMISGTIEDHFAGPLTAQQMDGLKELFGDLNLPSCRSIVRHLTPQITVVRSGKDAIVLHSHSSINSSNLTLIAPGIAVGMLLPAVQQVRSAARRTTSANNLRQLGLASFNFESAMGRFPSGDGPVKEGGPPVSWRVKILPYIEQANLYEQYNFDEPWDSENNRKLLEMMPEVFQNPASSAVDGYTVYRGISGPNGIMGDDGQGKSVGRRIAEVVDGTSNTIMFLETPDEMAVPWTKPDGGINPEEIEPWQMWGNFPGGFNAGFCDASVHFLSTSLDEELFKNLMKMNDGNVVGGF
;
A
#
# COMPACT_ATOMS: atom_id res chain seq x y z
N MET A 1 -5.48 -1.59 18.33
CA MET A 1 -5.54 -0.55 19.37
C MET A 1 -6.98 -0.36 19.89
N TRP A 2 -7.99 -0.49 19.06
CA TRP A 2 -9.41 -0.32 19.39
C TRP A 2 -9.98 -1.33 20.43
N LEU A 3 -9.36 -2.50 20.56
CA LEU A 3 -9.78 -3.58 21.48
C LEU A 3 -9.23 -3.45 22.92
N LYS A 4 -8.39 -2.44 23.23
CA LYS A 4 -7.78 -2.28 24.56
C LYS A 4 -8.57 -1.39 25.54
N THR A 5 -9.58 -0.63 25.12
CA THR A 5 -10.20 0.41 25.97
C THR A 5 -11.50 0.03 26.66
N LYS A 6 -12.09 -1.15 26.44
CA LYS A 6 -13.35 -1.55 27.11
C LYS A 6 -13.35 -2.95 27.75
N SER A 7 -12.24 -3.35 28.38
CA SER A 7 -12.15 -4.62 29.12
C SER A 7 -13.07 -4.73 30.36
N GLY A 8 -13.65 -3.65 30.81
CA GLY A 8 -14.40 -3.60 32.08
C GLY A 8 -15.76 -4.30 32.09
N PHE A 9 -16.38 -4.58 30.95
CA PHE A 9 -17.70 -5.21 30.89
C PHE A 9 -17.65 -6.73 31.05
N TRP A 10 -16.64 -7.36 30.45
CA TRP A 10 -16.46 -8.83 30.49
C TRP A 10 -15.98 -9.35 31.86
N GLU A 11 -15.37 -8.46 32.66
CA GLU A 11 -14.92 -8.82 34.03
C GLU A 11 -16.05 -9.15 35.01
N ARG A 12 -17.28 -8.77 34.71
CA ARG A 12 -18.41 -8.95 35.65
C ARG A 12 -19.29 -10.18 35.40
N THR A 13 -19.19 -10.79 34.22
CA THR A 13 -20.13 -11.82 33.79
C THR A 13 -19.53 -13.21 33.59
N THR A 14 -18.19 -13.36 33.64
CA THR A 14 -17.51 -14.65 33.40
C THR A 14 -17.12 -15.36 34.66
N CYS A 15 -17.14 -16.71 34.63
CA CYS A 15 -16.60 -17.59 35.66
C CYS A 15 -15.14 -17.19 36.00
N PRO A 16 -14.75 -17.17 37.28
CA PRO A 16 -13.41 -16.71 37.70
C PRO A 16 -12.22 -17.36 37.02
N SER A 17 -12.37 -18.63 36.61
CA SER A 17 -11.34 -19.38 35.88
C SER A 17 -11.16 -18.97 34.41
N LEU A 18 -12.15 -18.27 33.82
CA LEU A 18 -12.14 -17.84 32.42
C LEU A 18 -11.77 -16.35 32.22
N ARG A 19 -11.67 -15.62 33.33
CA ARG A 19 -11.32 -14.16 33.27
C ARG A 19 -9.98 -13.85 32.62
N LYS A 20 -9.07 -14.83 32.49
CA LYS A 20 -7.79 -14.69 31.83
C LYS A 20 -7.87 -14.69 30.30
N TYR A 21 -8.97 -15.21 29.76
CA TYR A 21 -9.16 -15.36 28.30
C TYR A 21 -10.18 -14.35 27.83
N SER A 22 -9.70 -13.24 27.29
CA SER A 22 -10.62 -12.26 26.70
C SER A 22 -11.14 -12.78 25.37
N PRO A 23 -12.43 -12.56 25.03
CA PRO A 23 -12.96 -12.86 23.71
C PRO A 23 -12.18 -12.19 22.57
N SER A 24 -11.47 -11.08 22.88
CA SER A 24 -10.56 -10.44 21.95
C SER A 24 -9.36 -11.31 21.60
N ALA A 25 -8.86 -12.16 22.49
CA ALA A 25 -7.78 -13.10 22.17
C ALA A 25 -8.26 -14.19 21.20
N LEU A 26 -9.46 -14.71 21.40
CA LEU A 26 -10.08 -15.68 20.48
C LEU A 26 -10.39 -15.04 19.11
N LEU A 27 -10.94 -13.83 19.09
CA LEU A 27 -11.18 -13.05 17.87
C LEU A 27 -9.87 -12.67 17.15
N ASN A 28 -8.79 -12.40 17.88
CA ASN A 28 -7.47 -12.15 17.29
C ASN A 28 -6.86 -13.44 16.72
N VAL A 29 -7.04 -14.58 17.37
CA VAL A 29 -6.62 -15.88 16.84
C VAL A 29 -7.44 -16.26 15.61
N VAL A 30 -8.76 -16.08 15.65
CA VAL A 30 -9.64 -16.29 14.48
C VAL A 30 -9.33 -15.27 13.38
N GLY A 31 -9.08 -14.00 13.70
CA GLY A 31 -8.67 -12.97 12.73
C GLY A 31 -7.29 -13.22 12.13
N ALA A 32 -6.31 -13.65 12.92
CA ALA A 32 -5.00 -14.06 12.45
C ALA A 32 -5.07 -15.34 11.61
N MET A 33 -5.94 -16.29 11.97
CA MET A 33 -6.23 -17.46 11.15
C MET A 33 -6.88 -17.08 9.82
N LEU A 34 -7.86 -16.19 9.82
CA LEU A 34 -8.49 -15.68 8.60
C LEU A 34 -7.47 -14.97 7.71
N MET A 35 -6.51 -14.21 8.29
CA MET A 35 -5.42 -13.61 7.54
C MET A 35 -4.43 -14.63 6.99
N VAL A 36 -3.98 -15.60 7.78
CA VAL A 36 -3.04 -16.66 7.33
C VAL A 36 -3.69 -17.55 6.27
N ILE A 37 -4.97 -17.86 6.42
CA ILE A 37 -5.76 -18.63 5.45
C ILE A 37 -5.99 -17.79 4.18
N ALA A 38 -6.19 -16.48 4.32
CA ALA A 38 -6.26 -15.56 3.21
C ALA A 38 -4.96 -15.54 2.37
N PHE A 39 -3.81 -15.73 3.00
CA PHE A 39 -2.51 -15.78 2.32
C PHE A 39 -2.13 -17.15 1.74
N SER A 40 -2.74 -18.24 2.19
CA SER A 40 -2.35 -19.60 1.83
C SER A 40 -3.39 -20.36 0.98
N SER A 41 -4.51 -19.76 0.69
CA SER A 41 -5.61 -20.45 0.01
C SER A 41 -5.38 -20.64 -1.46
N SER A 42 -5.62 -21.82 -1.80
CA SER A 42 -6.06 -22.45 -3.02
C SER A 42 -5.00 -23.15 -3.80
N SER A 43 -5.13 -24.38 -3.76
CA SER A 43 -4.91 -25.37 -4.80
C SER A 43 -4.95 -26.78 -4.26
N CYS A 44 -5.45 -27.02 -3.07
CA CYS A 44 -5.39 -28.33 -2.47
C CYS A 44 -6.76 -28.87 -2.07
N LEU A 45 -7.39 -29.66 -2.95
CA LEU A 45 -8.46 -30.63 -2.68
C LEU A 45 -9.92 -30.11 -2.73
N ALA A 46 -10.57 -30.14 -3.88
CA ALA A 46 -12.03 -30.16 -3.99
C ALA A 46 -12.57 -31.03 -5.15
N GLN A 47 -13.80 -31.44 -5.03
CA GLN A 47 -14.46 -32.39 -5.91
C GLN A 47 -15.74 -31.86 -6.58
N ASP A 48 -15.99 -30.58 -6.72
CA ASP A 48 -17.16 -30.10 -7.48
C ASP A 48 -16.87 -28.82 -8.28
N THR A 49 -17.40 -28.77 -9.48
CA THR A 49 -16.88 -27.96 -10.59
C THR A 49 -17.63 -26.66 -10.85
N THR A 50 -18.65 -26.30 -10.07
CA THR A 50 -19.44 -25.09 -10.30
C THR A 50 -19.75 -24.36 -8.98
N LEU A 51 -19.74 -23.02 -9.02
CA LEU A 51 -20.28 -22.20 -7.94
C LEU A 51 -21.74 -22.60 -7.67
N SER A 52 -22.08 -22.91 -6.43
CA SER A 52 -23.43 -23.29 -6.02
C SER A 52 -24.42 -22.18 -6.34
N SER A 53 -25.49 -22.54 -7.05
CA SER A 53 -26.61 -21.64 -7.31
C SER A 53 -27.31 -21.21 -6.02
N SER A 54 -27.33 -22.09 -5.00
CA SER A 54 -27.86 -21.79 -3.68
C SER A 54 -27.02 -20.70 -2.99
N LEU A 55 -25.69 -20.81 -3.05
CA LEU A 55 -24.79 -19.79 -2.48
C LEU A 55 -24.90 -18.46 -3.25
N SER A 56 -24.93 -18.50 -4.60
CA SER A 56 -25.09 -17.31 -5.42
C SER A 56 -26.43 -16.59 -5.19
N SER A 57 -27.50 -17.36 -4.87
CA SER A 57 -28.81 -16.76 -4.58
C SER A 57 -28.88 -16.05 -3.22
N ALA A 58 -27.89 -16.26 -2.33
CA ALA A 58 -27.77 -15.51 -1.08
C ALA A 58 -27.42 -14.03 -1.31
N ALA A 59 -26.85 -13.68 -2.46
CA ALA A 59 -26.42 -12.32 -2.80
C ALA A 59 -27.60 -11.34 -2.73
N PRO A 60 -27.44 -10.17 -2.07
CA PRO A 60 -28.46 -9.14 -2.03
C PRO A 60 -28.59 -8.42 -3.38
N GLU A 61 -29.69 -7.72 -3.62
CA GLU A 61 -29.90 -6.91 -4.83
C GLU A 61 -28.87 -5.78 -4.98
N LYS A 62 -28.38 -5.26 -3.84
CA LYS A 62 -27.28 -4.29 -3.74
C LYS A 62 -26.37 -4.70 -2.60
N CYS A 63 -25.06 -4.55 -2.79
CA CYS A 63 -24.08 -4.73 -1.73
C CYS A 63 -22.83 -3.90 -1.99
N MET A 64 -22.18 -3.48 -0.92
CA MET A 64 -20.90 -2.79 -0.97
C MET A 64 -19.79 -3.71 -1.43
N SER A 65 -19.78 -4.95 -0.97
CA SER A 65 -18.83 -5.96 -1.42
C SER A 65 -19.42 -7.36 -1.34
N TRP A 66 -19.07 -8.18 -2.31
CA TRP A 66 -19.38 -9.59 -2.37
C TRP A 66 -18.19 -10.37 -2.88
N ILE A 67 -17.81 -11.41 -2.18
CA ILE A 67 -16.77 -12.35 -2.58
C ILE A 67 -17.35 -13.75 -2.44
N GLN A 68 -17.31 -14.52 -3.51
CA GLN A 68 -17.71 -15.90 -3.50
C GLN A 68 -16.58 -16.74 -4.08
N TRP A 69 -16.26 -17.84 -3.42
CA TRP A 69 -15.20 -18.75 -3.85
C TRP A 69 -15.66 -20.19 -3.87
N SER A 70 -14.98 -20.97 -4.69
CA SER A 70 -15.02 -22.43 -4.71
C SER A 70 -13.62 -22.95 -5.01
N ASN A 71 -13.42 -24.24 -4.85
CA ASN A 71 -12.13 -24.84 -5.18
C ASN A 71 -12.31 -25.99 -6.17
N PRO A 72 -12.47 -25.68 -7.49
CA PRO A 72 -12.84 -26.63 -8.51
C PRO A 72 -11.66 -27.32 -9.19
N TYR A 73 -10.46 -27.39 -8.58
CA TYR A 73 -9.35 -28.09 -9.20
C TYR A 73 -9.57 -29.62 -9.19
N VAL A 74 -8.98 -30.29 -10.17
CA VAL A 74 -9.02 -31.73 -10.31
C VAL A 74 -7.59 -32.26 -10.41
N ALA A 75 -7.21 -33.17 -9.52
CA ALA A 75 -5.90 -33.82 -9.60
C ALA A 75 -5.91 -34.88 -10.70
N ASP A 76 -5.60 -34.48 -11.94
CA ASP A 76 -5.59 -35.34 -13.13
C ASP A 76 -4.30 -35.17 -13.91
N ALA A 77 -3.48 -36.20 -13.92
CA ALA A 77 -2.21 -36.23 -14.66
C ALA A 77 -2.37 -36.14 -16.18
N ASN A 78 -3.57 -36.41 -16.72
CA ASN A 78 -3.87 -36.33 -18.15
C ASN A 78 -4.63 -35.05 -18.55
N SER A 79 -4.89 -34.16 -17.60
CA SER A 79 -5.56 -32.89 -17.88
C SER A 79 -4.76 -32.04 -18.83
N SER A 80 -5.43 -31.30 -19.71
CA SER A 80 -4.79 -30.23 -20.48
C SER A 80 -4.37 -29.06 -19.61
N ASN A 81 -5.02 -28.86 -18.45
CA ASN A 81 -4.72 -27.79 -17.52
C ASN A 81 -3.46 -28.10 -16.69
N ALA A 82 -2.54 -27.17 -16.66
CA ALA A 82 -1.25 -27.31 -15.99
C ALA A 82 -1.36 -27.47 -14.46
N VAL A 83 -2.32 -26.76 -13.85
CA VAL A 83 -2.58 -26.85 -12.42
C VAL A 83 -3.09 -28.22 -12.03
N ASP A 84 -4.04 -28.79 -12.80
CA ASP A 84 -4.55 -30.15 -12.53
C ASP A 84 -3.46 -31.20 -12.58
N ARG A 85 -2.56 -31.11 -13.59
CA ARG A 85 -1.41 -32.01 -13.71
C ARG A 85 -0.43 -31.86 -12.55
N MET A 86 -0.15 -30.62 -12.14
CA MET A 86 0.71 -30.32 -11.00
C MET A 86 0.13 -30.89 -9.72
N MET A 87 -1.18 -30.74 -9.51
CA MET A 87 -1.87 -31.30 -8.36
C MET A 87 -1.97 -32.83 -8.36
N ALA A 88 -1.84 -33.46 -9.51
CA ALA A 88 -1.76 -34.93 -9.62
C ALA A 88 -0.40 -35.50 -9.22
N GLU A 89 0.65 -34.68 -9.05
CA GLU A 89 1.95 -35.11 -8.57
C GLU A 89 1.86 -35.62 -7.12
N PRO A 90 2.35 -36.86 -6.83
CA PRO A 90 2.15 -37.46 -5.52
C PRO A 90 2.72 -36.63 -4.36
N ASP A 91 3.89 -36.02 -4.55
CA ASP A 91 4.56 -35.22 -3.51
C ASP A 91 3.92 -33.83 -3.35
N VAL A 92 3.41 -33.22 -4.42
CA VAL A 92 2.63 -31.97 -4.36
C VAL A 92 1.31 -32.21 -3.64
N ASN A 93 0.56 -33.24 -4.05
CA ASN A 93 -0.73 -33.59 -3.44
C ASN A 93 -0.55 -33.92 -1.95
N LYS A 94 0.48 -34.71 -1.62
CA LYS A 94 0.80 -35.02 -0.21
C LYS A 94 1.14 -33.77 0.58
N PHE A 95 1.98 -32.88 0.06
CA PHE A 95 2.35 -31.63 0.73
C PHE A 95 1.12 -30.76 1.00
N CYS A 96 0.26 -30.57 0.01
CA CYS A 96 -0.96 -29.79 0.14
C CYS A 96 -1.90 -30.38 1.20
N LYS A 97 -2.05 -31.71 1.20
CA LYS A 97 -2.85 -32.40 2.22
C LYS A 97 -2.26 -32.23 3.62
N ASP A 98 -0.98 -32.53 3.77
CA ASP A 98 -0.27 -32.42 5.06
C ASP A 98 -0.35 -30.98 5.60
N LEU A 99 -0.12 -29.97 4.74
CA LEU A 99 -0.21 -28.57 5.11
C LEU A 99 -1.62 -28.20 5.61
N THR A 100 -2.65 -28.59 4.87
CA THR A 100 -4.05 -28.31 5.24
C THR A 100 -4.43 -28.98 6.57
N ASP A 101 -4.05 -30.23 6.74
CA ASP A 101 -4.32 -31.00 7.96
C ASP A 101 -3.61 -30.38 9.18
N LYS A 102 -2.37 -29.88 8.99
CA LYS A 102 -1.61 -29.17 10.03
C LYS A 102 -2.22 -27.79 10.34
N LEU A 103 -2.62 -27.04 9.33
CA LEU A 103 -3.35 -25.77 9.53
C LEU A 103 -4.65 -25.99 10.32
N GLY A 104 -5.36 -27.09 10.07
CA GLY A 104 -6.53 -27.48 10.85
C GLY A 104 -6.23 -27.74 12.34
N GLN A 105 -5.04 -28.24 12.68
CA GLN A 105 -4.62 -28.50 14.06
C GLN A 105 -4.06 -27.25 14.76
N LEU A 106 -3.71 -26.20 14.03
CA LEU A 106 -3.10 -24.98 14.56
C LEU A 106 -3.89 -24.33 15.70
N PRO A 107 -5.26 -24.24 15.67
CA PRO A 107 -6.03 -23.70 16.79
C PRO A 107 -5.82 -24.45 18.10
N ALA A 108 -5.74 -25.76 18.05
CA ALA A 108 -5.54 -26.60 19.24
C ALA A 108 -4.15 -26.37 19.88
N VAL A 109 -3.12 -26.13 19.04
CA VAL A 109 -1.76 -25.79 19.48
C VAL A 109 -1.68 -24.39 20.09
N LEU A 110 -2.42 -23.44 19.56
CA LEU A 110 -2.40 -22.05 20.04
C LEU A 110 -3.25 -21.82 21.30
N VAL A 111 -4.12 -22.75 21.68
CA VAL A 111 -4.89 -22.65 22.94
C VAL A 111 -3.92 -22.75 24.13
N PRO A 112 -4.01 -21.80 25.10
CA PRO A 112 -3.16 -21.84 26.30
C PRO A 112 -3.26 -23.14 27.10
N GLU A 113 -2.16 -23.54 27.75
CA GLU A 113 -2.11 -24.81 28.50
C GLU A 113 -3.08 -24.83 29.67
N ASP A 114 -3.28 -23.69 30.32
CA ASP A 114 -4.21 -23.55 31.45
C ASP A 114 -5.67 -23.39 31.01
N ALA A 115 -5.97 -23.45 29.70
CA ALA A 115 -7.33 -23.41 29.19
C ALA A 115 -8.09 -24.69 29.61
N PRO A 116 -9.39 -24.58 29.97
CA PRO A 116 -10.25 -25.70 30.27
C PRO A 116 -10.28 -26.75 29.15
N GLN A 117 -10.29 -28.03 29.51
CA GLN A 117 -10.28 -29.13 28.55
C GLN A 117 -11.36 -28.99 27.45
N PRO A 118 -12.60 -28.59 27.75
CA PRO A 118 -13.62 -28.39 26.71
C PRO A 118 -13.26 -27.37 25.63
N ILE A 119 -12.47 -26.33 25.97
CA ILE A 119 -11.99 -25.35 24.99
C ILE A 119 -10.94 -25.98 24.06
N LYS A 120 -10.04 -26.78 24.62
CA LYS A 120 -9.05 -27.52 23.83
C LYS A 120 -9.72 -28.52 22.88
N ASP A 121 -10.73 -29.24 23.38
CA ASP A 121 -11.50 -30.20 22.59
C ASP A 121 -12.27 -29.49 21.45
N ALA A 122 -12.88 -28.34 21.73
CA ALA A 122 -13.57 -27.53 20.72
C ALA A 122 -12.59 -26.97 19.65
N ALA A 123 -11.42 -26.48 20.05
CA ALA A 123 -10.41 -25.99 19.14
C ALA A 123 -9.87 -27.10 18.22
N ALA A 124 -9.61 -28.28 18.79
CA ALA A 124 -9.17 -29.46 18.04
C ALA A 124 -10.22 -29.94 17.03
N LYS A 125 -11.50 -29.76 17.34
CA LYS A 125 -12.61 -30.18 16.48
C LYS A 125 -12.96 -29.16 15.42
N LEU A 126 -13.09 -27.88 15.80
CA LEU A 126 -13.47 -26.79 14.87
C LEU A 126 -12.36 -26.41 13.91
N GLY A 127 -11.09 -26.47 14.33
CA GLY A 127 -9.97 -26.07 13.49
C GLY A 127 -9.96 -26.77 12.12
N PRO A 128 -9.97 -28.11 12.07
CA PRO A 128 -10.03 -28.83 10.79
C PRO A 128 -11.28 -28.49 9.96
N GLN A 129 -12.44 -28.35 10.59
CA GLN A 129 -13.70 -28.05 9.91
C GLN A 129 -13.69 -26.65 9.27
N VAL A 130 -13.17 -25.66 9.98
CA VAL A 130 -13.04 -24.29 9.49
C VAL A 130 -12.03 -24.21 8.34
N VAL A 131 -10.87 -24.84 8.51
CA VAL A 131 -9.84 -24.87 7.47
C VAL A 131 -10.35 -25.59 6.21
N ASP A 132 -11.05 -26.72 6.38
CA ASP A 132 -11.66 -27.45 5.28
C ASP A 132 -12.71 -26.60 4.55
N ALA A 133 -13.61 -25.93 5.30
CA ALA A 133 -14.64 -25.05 4.74
C ALA A 133 -14.04 -23.84 3.96
N LEU A 134 -12.95 -23.28 4.45
CA LEU A 134 -12.32 -22.12 3.81
C LEU A 134 -11.45 -22.49 2.61
N LEU A 135 -10.71 -23.60 2.67
CA LEU A 135 -9.70 -23.94 1.68
C LEU A 135 -10.19 -24.98 0.65
N ARG A 136 -11.13 -25.85 1.02
CA ARG A 136 -11.54 -26.97 0.18
C ARG A 136 -12.97 -26.89 -0.31
N LYS A 137 -13.81 -26.07 0.33
CA LYS A 137 -15.23 -25.96 0.03
C LYS A 137 -15.60 -24.57 -0.49
N GLN A 138 -16.87 -24.37 -0.69
CA GLN A 138 -17.39 -23.09 -1.19
C GLN A 138 -17.75 -22.17 -0.04
N GLY A 139 -17.67 -20.88 -0.30
CA GLY A 139 -18.11 -19.90 0.66
C GLY A 139 -18.36 -18.54 0.03
N SER A 140 -18.95 -17.66 0.82
CA SER A 140 -19.15 -16.27 0.47
C SER A 140 -18.97 -15.38 1.68
N LEU A 141 -18.29 -14.27 1.48
CA LEU A 141 -18.15 -13.17 2.44
C LEU A 141 -18.68 -11.91 1.79
N PHE A 142 -19.50 -11.15 2.51
CA PHE A 142 -20.04 -9.93 1.94
C PHE A 142 -20.36 -8.88 3.00
N VAL A 143 -20.36 -7.63 2.54
CA VAL A 143 -20.85 -6.46 3.27
C VAL A 143 -21.97 -5.86 2.44
N GLU A 144 -23.20 -5.92 2.96
CA GLU A 144 -24.37 -5.35 2.30
C GLU A 144 -24.36 -3.82 2.45
N SER A 145 -24.20 -3.36 3.68
CA SER A 145 -24.09 -1.93 4.00
C SER A 145 -23.52 -1.71 5.41
N PHE A 146 -23.07 -0.51 5.68
CA PHE A 146 -22.79 0.01 7.01
C PHE A 146 -22.96 1.52 6.99
N LYS A 147 -22.98 2.16 8.15
CA LYS A 147 -22.95 3.61 8.30
C LYS A 147 -21.75 4.01 9.14
N ILE A 148 -21.36 5.25 9.03
CA ILE A 148 -20.31 5.84 9.86
C ILE A 148 -20.94 6.95 10.66
N ASN A 149 -20.78 6.91 12.00
CA ASN A 149 -21.32 7.89 12.91
C ASN A 149 -20.42 9.15 12.97
N GLU A 150 -20.90 10.19 13.70
CA GLU A 150 -20.18 11.46 13.87
C GLU A 150 -18.79 11.29 14.54
N MET A 151 -18.57 10.19 15.26
CA MET A 151 -17.27 9.84 15.87
C MET A 151 -16.35 9.07 14.92
N GLN A 152 -16.71 8.95 13.64
CA GLN A 152 -15.98 8.19 12.60
C GLN A 152 -15.88 6.67 12.89
N GLU A 153 -16.82 6.12 13.65
CA GLU A 153 -16.90 4.69 13.94
C GLU A 153 -17.99 4.03 13.08
N PRO A 154 -17.73 2.81 12.54
CA PRO A 154 -18.76 2.08 11.79
C PRO A 154 -19.90 1.67 12.74
N GLU A 155 -21.13 1.89 12.29
CA GLU A 155 -22.35 1.45 12.95
C GLU A 155 -23.30 0.78 11.97
N ASN A 156 -24.23 0.00 12.47
CA ASN A 156 -25.24 -0.70 11.68
C ASN A 156 -24.62 -1.54 10.53
N LEU A 157 -23.49 -2.18 10.83
CA LEU A 157 -22.82 -3.05 9.86
C LEU A 157 -23.72 -4.23 9.52
N LYS A 158 -24.12 -4.34 8.25
CA LYS A 158 -24.79 -5.49 7.67
C LYS A 158 -23.78 -6.31 6.86
N ALA A 159 -23.28 -7.38 7.45
CA ALA A 159 -22.30 -8.27 6.83
C ALA A 159 -22.64 -9.75 7.10
N GLY A 160 -22.18 -10.64 6.24
CA GLY A 160 -22.41 -12.07 6.43
C GLY A 160 -21.28 -12.92 5.84
N LEU A 161 -21.14 -14.09 6.46
CA LEU A 161 -20.25 -15.16 6.05
C LEU A 161 -21.07 -16.44 5.88
N ILE A 162 -20.94 -17.07 4.73
CA ILE A 162 -21.61 -18.34 4.41
C ILE A 162 -20.51 -19.33 4.06
N LEU A 163 -20.47 -20.45 4.77
CA LEU A 163 -19.47 -21.50 4.56
C LEU A 163 -20.15 -22.84 4.35
N GLU A 164 -19.76 -23.56 3.30
CA GLU A 164 -20.12 -24.97 3.15
C GLU A 164 -19.35 -25.81 4.16
N VAL A 165 -20.05 -26.56 4.98
CA VAL A 165 -19.47 -27.52 5.95
C VAL A 165 -19.81 -28.95 5.56
N GLY A 166 -20.95 -29.14 4.86
CA GLY A 166 -21.43 -30.45 4.44
C GLY A 166 -22.17 -31.18 5.55
N ALA A 167 -22.02 -32.49 5.60
CA ALA A 167 -22.78 -33.34 6.52
C ALA A 167 -22.54 -33.06 8.01
N ASP A 168 -21.42 -32.39 8.35
CA ASP A 168 -21.03 -32.09 9.74
C ASP A 168 -21.61 -30.76 10.26
N VAL A 169 -22.48 -30.11 9.51
CA VAL A 169 -22.96 -28.73 9.79
C VAL A 169 -23.64 -28.64 11.15
N ASP A 170 -24.51 -29.60 11.50
CA ASP A 170 -25.20 -29.62 12.80
C ASP A 170 -24.22 -29.75 13.99
N ASP A 171 -23.20 -30.58 13.82
CA ASP A 171 -22.17 -30.80 14.82
C ASP A 171 -21.26 -29.60 15.00
N THR A 172 -20.96 -28.91 13.87
CA THR A 172 -20.16 -27.69 13.89
C THR A 172 -20.91 -26.54 14.59
N VAL A 173 -22.19 -26.32 14.25
CA VAL A 173 -23.02 -25.32 14.92
C VAL A 173 -23.18 -25.60 16.41
N ARG A 174 -23.39 -26.85 16.78
CA ARG A 174 -23.45 -27.27 18.20
C ARG A 174 -22.13 -26.96 18.91
N THR A 175 -20.99 -27.33 18.34
CA THR A 175 -19.67 -27.09 18.95
C THR A 175 -19.39 -25.60 19.13
N ILE A 176 -19.72 -24.77 18.14
CA ILE A 176 -19.62 -23.30 18.25
C ILE A 176 -20.49 -22.78 19.40
N THR A 177 -21.74 -23.26 19.49
CA THR A 177 -22.68 -22.86 20.55
C THR A 177 -22.19 -23.23 21.94
N GLU A 178 -21.72 -24.48 22.11
CA GLU A 178 -21.15 -24.96 23.37
C GLU A 178 -19.93 -24.13 23.78
N LEU A 179 -19.04 -23.84 22.85
CA LEU A 179 -17.85 -23.00 23.07
C LEU A 179 -18.24 -21.60 23.54
N LEU A 180 -19.15 -20.91 22.82
CA LEU A 180 -19.66 -19.60 23.24
C LEU A 180 -20.33 -19.61 24.61
N GLY A 181 -21.08 -20.66 24.90
CA GLY A 181 -21.70 -20.88 26.22
C GLY A 181 -20.68 -20.98 27.35
N MET A 182 -19.54 -21.65 27.14
CA MET A 182 -18.45 -21.75 28.12
C MET A 182 -17.84 -20.38 28.45
N PHE A 183 -17.83 -19.45 27.48
CA PHE A 183 -17.39 -18.05 27.70
C PHE A 183 -18.49 -17.18 28.34
N GLY A 184 -19.65 -17.73 28.65
CA GLY A 184 -20.76 -16.99 29.23
C GLY A 184 -21.36 -15.96 28.27
N VAL A 185 -21.23 -16.20 26.97
CA VAL A 185 -21.78 -15.29 25.92
C VAL A 185 -23.31 -15.43 25.97
N PRO A 186 -24.08 -14.35 26.13
CA PRO A 186 -25.55 -14.38 26.11
C PRO A 186 -26.04 -14.86 24.75
N MET A 187 -26.81 -15.96 24.74
CA MET A 187 -27.34 -16.52 23.51
C MET A 187 -28.82 -16.88 23.67
N GLU A 188 -29.58 -16.63 22.61
CA GLU A 188 -30.98 -17.01 22.49
C GLU A 188 -31.20 -17.94 21.29
N THR A 189 -31.96 -19.02 21.47
CA THR A 189 -32.36 -19.84 20.33
C THR A 189 -33.67 -19.30 19.77
N VAL A 190 -33.66 -18.86 18.53
CA VAL A 190 -34.81 -18.32 17.83
C VAL A 190 -35.21 -19.25 16.70
N ALA A 191 -36.52 -19.47 16.52
CA ALA A 191 -37.03 -20.22 15.37
C ALA A 191 -37.19 -19.28 14.14
N ILE A 192 -36.52 -19.64 13.03
CA ILE A 192 -36.62 -18.88 11.75
C ILE A 192 -37.07 -19.85 10.66
N GLN A 193 -38.25 -19.63 10.11
CA GLN A 193 -38.78 -20.40 8.96
C GLN A 193 -38.78 -21.94 9.20
N GLY A 194 -38.89 -22.36 10.47
CA GLY A 194 -38.87 -23.76 10.84
C GLY A 194 -37.52 -24.30 11.30
N ASP A 195 -36.43 -23.59 11.06
CA ASP A 195 -35.09 -23.94 11.52
C ASP A 195 -34.71 -23.20 12.80
N LYS A 196 -33.72 -23.75 13.51
CA LYS A 196 -33.11 -23.10 14.68
C LYS A 196 -32.03 -22.11 14.26
N ALA A 197 -32.09 -20.92 14.82
CA ALA A 197 -31.02 -19.93 14.73
C ALA A 197 -30.55 -19.58 16.15
N ILE A 198 -29.29 -19.23 16.27
CA ILE A 198 -28.67 -18.78 17.51
C ILE A 198 -28.42 -17.30 17.39
N LYS A 199 -29.11 -16.50 18.19
CA LYS A 199 -28.87 -15.08 18.34
C LYS A 199 -27.88 -14.87 19.48
N ILE A 200 -26.86 -14.10 19.24
CA ILE A 200 -25.79 -13.73 20.18
C ILE A 200 -25.87 -12.21 20.36
N GLU A 201 -26.10 -11.78 21.60
CA GLU A 201 -26.08 -10.36 21.94
C GLU A 201 -24.66 -9.92 22.26
N LEU A 202 -24.22 -8.83 21.61
CA LEU A 202 -22.90 -8.25 21.75
C LEU A 202 -22.96 -6.99 22.63
N PRO A 203 -21.86 -6.63 23.29
CA PRO A 203 -21.80 -5.39 24.08
C PRO A 203 -22.08 -4.16 23.19
N PRO A 204 -22.84 -3.18 23.68
CA PRO A 204 -23.13 -1.97 22.94
C PRO A 204 -21.85 -1.15 22.66
N GLY A 205 -21.84 -0.45 21.54
CA GLY A 205 -20.74 0.42 21.10
C GLY A 205 -19.78 -0.24 20.12
N GLY A 206 -20.14 -1.40 19.58
CA GLY A 206 -19.50 -2.00 18.41
C GLY A 206 -20.22 -1.62 17.11
N PRO A 207 -19.67 -2.04 15.95
CA PRO A 207 -20.27 -1.78 14.65
C PRO A 207 -21.60 -2.52 14.45
N PHE A 208 -21.91 -3.48 15.28
CA PHE A 208 -23.18 -4.21 15.35
C PHE A 208 -23.40 -4.72 16.78
N ASN A 209 -24.67 -4.88 17.18
CA ASN A 209 -25.05 -5.20 18.53
C ASN A 209 -25.47 -6.67 18.74
N GLU A 210 -25.56 -7.42 17.67
CA GLU A 210 -25.90 -8.85 17.68
C GLU A 210 -25.22 -9.60 16.55
N THR A 211 -25.12 -10.91 16.67
CA THR A 211 -24.72 -11.82 15.62
C THR A 211 -25.69 -12.99 15.59
N ALA A 212 -25.99 -13.50 14.41
CA ALA A 212 -26.88 -14.63 14.25
C ALA A 212 -26.17 -15.75 13.47
N ILE A 213 -26.35 -16.98 13.93
CA ILE A 213 -25.78 -18.20 13.32
C ILE A 213 -26.93 -19.16 13.07
N SER A 214 -26.99 -19.69 11.84
CA SER A 214 -27.95 -20.77 11.50
C SER A 214 -27.40 -21.69 10.43
N GLN A 215 -27.97 -22.86 10.34
CA GLN A 215 -27.76 -23.80 9.26
C GLN A 215 -28.72 -23.49 8.09
N GLN A 216 -28.24 -23.69 6.86
CA GLN A 216 -29.06 -23.73 5.66
C GLN A 216 -28.54 -24.81 4.70
N GLY A 217 -29.18 -26.00 4.69
CA GLY A 217 -28.64 -27.17 3.99
C GLY A 217 -27.26 -27.54 4.54
N ASP A 218 -26.28 -27.68 3.68
CA ASP A 218 -24.87 -27.99 4.04
C ASP A 218 -24.05 -26.74 4.42
N PHE A 219 -24.69 -25.56 4.52
CA PHE A 219 -24.02 -24.29 4.82
C PHE A 219 -24.30 -23.83 6.25
N ILE A 220 -23.28 -23.22 6.85
CA ILE A 220 -23.41 -22.35 8.02
C ILE A 220 -23.53 -20.92 7.51
N VAL A 221 -24.54 -20.20 7.99
CA VAL A 221 -24.78 -18.79 7.71
C VAL A 221 -24.54 -18.00 8.99
N ILE A 222 -23.61 -17.07 8.96
CA ILE A 222 -23.27 -16.16 10.06
C ILE A 222 -23.54 -14.73 9.59
N THR A 223 -24.31 -13.97 10.37
CA THR A 223 -24.68 -12.60 10.02
C THR A 223 -24.55 -11.64 11.20
N THR A 224 -24.45 -10.36 10.94
CA THR A 224 -24.41 -9.30 11.95
C THR A 224 -25.77 -8.96 12.56
N SER A 225 -26.87 -9.59 12.10
CA SER A 225 -28.19 -9.47 12.73
C SER A 225 -29.10 -10.66 12.39
N ILE A 226 -30.11 -10.90 13.22
CA ILE A 226 -31.14 -11.93 13.00
C ILE A 226 -32.00 -11.59 11.79
N GLU A 227 -32.30 -10.30 11.56
CA GLU A 227 -33.06 -9.82 10.42
C GLU A 227 -32.38 -10.19 9.10
N MET A 228 -31.09 -9.92 9.00
CA MET A 228 -30.27 -10.25 7.85
C MET A 228 -30.20 -11.76 7.60
N LEU A 229 -30.14 -12.56 8.66
CA LEU A 229 -30.18 -14.01 8.54
C LEU A 229 -31.51 -14.50 7.91
N VAL A 230 -32.65 -13.90 8.32
CA VAL A 230 -33.97 -14.20 7.73
C VAL A 230 -33.99 -13.88 6.23
N GLU A 231 -33.48 -12.73 5.87
CA GLU A 231 -33.41 -12.29 4.46
C GLU A 231 -32.55 -13.21 3.61
N ILE A 232 -31.36 -13.60 4.09
CA ILE A 232 -30.45 -14.49 3.38
C ILE A 232 -31.08 -15.86 3.18
N LYS A 233 -31.69 -16.44 4.23
CA LYS A 233 -32.37 -17.73 4.13
C LYS A 233 -33.51 -17.69 3.10
N ALA A 234 -34.29 -16.59 3.07
CA ALA A 234 -35.34 -16.41 2.09
C ALA A 234 -34.77 -16.29 0.65
N ARG A 235 -33.67 -15.57 0.46
CA ARG A 235 -32.99 -15.47 -0.84
C ARG A 235 -32.46 -16.84 -1.29
N MET A 236 -31.77 -17.57 -0.45
CA MET A 236 -31.25 -18.93 -0.76
C MET A 236 -32.39 -19.90 -1.12
N GLN A 237 -33.52 -19.85 -0.42
CA GLN A 237 -34.69 -20.66 -0.71
C GLN A 237 -35.38 -20.27 -2.03
N SER A 238 -35.33 -18.99 -2.40
CA SER A 238 -35.92 -18.50 -3.65
C SER A 238 -35.18 -19.00 -4.90
N GLY A 239 -33.89 -19.30 -4.77
CA GLY A 239 -32.99 -19.69 -5.85
C GLY A 239 -32.73 -18.59 -6.90
N LYS A 240 -33.21 -17.35 -6.66
CA LYS A 240 -32.98 -16.23 -7.58
C LYS A 240 -31.62 -15.59 -7.31
N ILE A 241 -30.79 -15.53 -8.35
CA ILE A 241 -29.50 -14.83 -8.30
C ILE A 241 -29.73 -13.35 -8.59
N ALA A 242 -29.07 -12.47 -7.85
CA ALA A 242 -29.14 -11.03 -8.07
C ALA A 242 -28.69 -10.67 -9.51
N PRO A 243 -29.37 -9.72 -10.20
CA PRO A 243 -29.06 -9.40 -11.61
C PRO A 243 -27.60 -9.08 -11.85
N TRP A 244 -26.99 -8.25 -10.99
CA TRP A 244 -25.58 -7.87 -11.12
C TRP A 244 -24.61 -9.07 -11.02
N LEU A 245 -24.91 -10.06 -10.14
CA LEU A 245 -24.09 -11.27 -10.02
C LEU A 245 -24.28 -12.20 -11.21
N SER A 246 -25.53 -12.31 -11.71
CA SER A 246 -25.84 -13.06 -12.92
C SER A 246 -25.13 -12.50 -14.15
N GLU A 247 -25.10 -11.16 -14.30
CA GLU A 247 -24.36 -10.47 -15.36
C GLU A 247 -22.84 -10.69 -15.23
N LEU A 248 -22.32 -10.59 -14.00
CA LEU A 248 -20.92 -10.83 -13.73
C LEU A 248 -20.51 -12.27 -14.04
N GLN A 249 -21.33 -13.26 -13.67
CA GLN A 249 -21.12 -14.67 -14.01
C GLN A 249 -21.16 -14.91 -15.53
N ALA A 250 -22.09 -14.26 -16.24
CA ALA A 250 -22.25 -14.41 -17.68
C ALA A 250 -21.08 -13.84 -18.51
N LYS A 251 -20.33 -12.90 -17.97
CA LYS A 251 -19.10 -12.37 -18.59
C LYS A 251 -17.93 -13.36 -18.55
N GLN A 252 -18.01 -14.42 -17.72
CA GLN A 252 -16.89 -15.33 -17.47
C GLN A 252 -16.83 -16.47 -18.49
N SER A 253 -15.61 -16.78 -18.95
CA SER A 253 -15.34 -17.82 -19.96
C SER A 253 -14.49 -18.98 -19.43
N TYR A 254 -14.45 -19.18 -18.10
CA TYR A 254 -13.70 -20.27 -17.49
C TYR A 254 -14.41 -21.62 -17.69
N GLU A 255 -13.65 -22.70 -17.83
CA GLU A 255 -14.23 -24.06 -17.80
C GLU A 255 -14.75 -24.39 -16.41
N ARG A 256 -14.03 -23.91 -15.37
CA ARG A 256 -14.39 -24.09 -13.95
C ARG A 256 -14.11 -22.79 -13.20
N LEU A 257 -15.16 -22.11 -12.77
CA LEU A 257 -15.06 -20.84 -12.06
C LEU A 257 -14.65 -21.11 -10.59
N SER A 258 -13.52 -20.53 -10.17
CA SER A 258 -12.97 -20.68 -8.80
C SER A 258 -13.41 -19.57 -7.85
N GLY A 259 -13.63 -18.38 -8.38
CA GLY A 259 -14.06 -17.27 -7.54
C GLY A 259 -14.55 -16.09 -8.35
N ILE A 260 -15.40 -15.28 -7.71
CA ILE A 260 -15.99 -14.10 -8.30
C ILE A 260 -16.32 -13.08 -7.22
N GLY A 261 -16.17 -11.81 -7.53
CA GLY A 261 -16.53 -10.77 -6.58
C GLY A 261 -16.64 -9.38 -7.19
N ILE A 262 -17.23 -8.50 -6.38
CA ILE A 262 -17.42 -7.09 -6.71
C ILE A 262 -17.22 -6.24 -5.45
N ILE A 263 -16.71 -5.03 -5.66
CA ILE A 263 -16.70 -3.93 -4.68
C ILE A 263 -17.39 -2.75 -5.31
N ASP A 264 -18.51 -2.32 -4.76
CA ASP A 264 -19.24 -1.12 -5.20
C ASP A 264 -18.65 0.12 -4.53
N LEU A 265 -17.84 0.85 -5.30
CA LEU A 265 -17.19 2.06 -4.82
C LEU A 265 -18.14 3.26 -4.78
N ALA A 266 -19.25 3.23 -5.52
CA ALA A 266 -20.25 4.28 -5.46
C ALA A 266 -20.95 4.25 -4.09
N MET A 267 -21.35 3.06 -3.61
CA MET A 267 -21.89 2.87 -2.25
C MET A 267 -20.87 3.25 -1.17
N LEU A 268 -19.62 2.85 -1.34
CA LEU A 268 -18.56 3.24 -0.41
C LEU A 268 -18.35 4.75 -0.36
N LYS A 269 -18.32 5.44 -1.50
CA LYS A 269 -18.19 6.91 -1.55
C LYS A 269 -19.37 7.61 -0.88
N GLU A 270 -20.58 7.09 -1.00
CA GLU A 270 -21.76 7.65 -0.35
C GLU A 270 -21.62 7.62 1.18
N GLU A 271 -21.17 6.50 1.74
CA GLU A 271 -21.00 6.34 3.19
C GLU A 271 -19.74 7.05 3.73
N PHE A 272 -18.66 7.07 2.96
CA PHE A 272 -17.43 7.76 3.33
C PHE A 272 -17.34 9.21 2.85
N GLY A 273 -18.40 9.75 2.23
CA GLY A 273 -18.39 11.09 1.63
C GLY A 273 -17.97 12.21 2.60
N PHE A 274 -18.28 12.08 3.90
CA PHE A 274 -17.84 13.02 4.92
C PHE A 274 -16.32 12.94 5.25
N LEU A 275 -15.66 11.82 4.91
CA LEU A 275 -14.22 11.64 5.02
C LEU A 275 -13.48 12.14 3.77
N MET A 276 -14.22 12.41 2.69
CA MET A 276 -13.72 12.95 1.44
C MET A 276 -13.70 14.49 1.54
N ASP A 277 -12.75 15.02 2.32
CA ASP A 277 -12.52 16.46 2.33
C ASP A 277 -12.16 16.98 0.92
N GLU A 278 -12.07 18.29 0.78
CA GLU A 278 -11.80 18.93 -0.51
C GLU A 278 -10.47 18.46 -1.13
N GLU A 279 -9.45 18.20 -0.30
CA GLU A 279 -8.12 17.76 -0.76
C GLU A 279 -8.16 16.32 -1.27
N VAL A 280 -8.75 15.39 -0.53
CA VAL A 280 -8.92 13.99 -0.97
C VAL A 280 -9.75 13.93 -2.25
N THR A 281 -10.80 14.74 -2.33
CA THR A 281 -11.63 14.85 -3.54
C THR A 281 -10.84 15.36 -4.74
N LYS A 282 -9.96 16.36 -4.55
CA LYS A 282 -9.06 16.86 -5.60
C LYS A 282 -8.11 15.75 -6.09
N VAL A 283 -7.50 14.98 -5.17
CA VAL A 283 -6.62 13.85 -5.52
C VAL A 283 -7.37 12.80 -6.35
N PHE A 284 -8.53 12.36 -5.90
CA PHE A 284 -9.35 11.38 -6.63
C PHE A 284 -9.73 11.90 -8.02
N LYS A 285 -10.07 13.18 -8.13
CA LYS A 285 -10.40 13.82 -9.41
C LYS A 285 -9.18 13.92 -10.32
N ALA A 286 -8.05 14.35 -9.80
CA ALA A 286 -6.81 14.48 -10.56
C ALA A 286 -6.32 13.13 -11.10
N LEU A 287 -6.45 12.05 -10.31
CA LEU A 287 -6.09 10.69 -10.71
C LEU A 287 -7.15 10.02 -11.61
N GLY A 288 -8.35 10.61 -11.79
CA GLY A 288 -9.44 10.01 -12.56
C GLY A 288 -10.20 8.91 -11.81
N LEU A 289 -10.04 8.82 -10.48
CA LEU A 289 -10.71 7.81 -9.65
C LEU A 289 -12.09 8.26 -9.15
N HIS A 290 -12.45 9.51 -9.40
CA HIS A 290 -13.72 10.08 -8.93
C HIS A 290 -14.95 9.43 -9.61
N ASN A 291 -14.82 8.98 -10.84
CA ASN A 291 -15.87 8.29 -11.63
C ASN A 291 -15.73 6.76 -11.61
N LEU A 292 -14.80 6.19 -10.82
CA LEU A 292 -14.70 4.76 -10.63
C LEU A 292 -15.95 4.25 -9.89
N LYS A 293 -16.72 3.38 -10.56
CA LYS A 293 -18.02 2.87 -10.10
C LYS A 293 -17.85 1.64 -9.21
N ASN A 294 -17.20 0.61 -9.75
CA ASN A 294 -16.96 -0.63 -9.03
C ASN A 294 -15.68 -1.30 -9.51
N ILE A 295 -15.23 -2.26 -8.71
CA ILE A 295 -14.15 -3.18 -9.04
C ILE A 295 -14.78 -4.58 -9.14
N GLU A 296 -14.64 -5.23 -10.27
CA GLU A 296 -15.04 -6.62 -10.49
C GLU A 296 -13.79 -7.50 -10.59
N PHE A 297 -13.87 -8.70 -10.06
CA PHE A 297 -12.80 -9.68 -10.19
C PHE A 297 -13.37 -11.09 -10.28
N SER A 298 -12.67 -11.94 -11.01
CA SER A 298 -13.00 -13.34 -11.14
C SER A 298 -11.76 -14.17 -11.44
N GLY A 299 -11.79 -15.44 -11.14
CA GLY A 299 -10.73 -16.37 -11.45
C GLY A 299 -11.26 -17.79 -11.63
N GLY A 300 -10.63 -18.55 -12.50
CA GLY A 300 -11.05 -19.91 -12.77
C GLY A 300 -10.04 -20.68 -13.62
N TYR A 301 -10.30 -21.95 -13.76
CA TYR A 301 -9.47 -22.85 -14.54
C TYR A 301 -9.91 -22.80 -16.01
N GLY A 302 -8.98 -22.37 -16.85
CA GLY A 302 -9.10 -22.43 -18.29
C GLY A 302 -8.66 -23.77 -18.86
N LYS A 303 -8.51 -23.86 -20.18
CA LYS A 303 -8.03 -25.06 -20.86
C LYS A 303 -6.61 -25.45 -20.47
N THR A 304 -5.72 -24.47 -20.36
CA THR A 304 -4.26 -24.67 -20.20
C THR A 304 -3.74 -24.36 -18.82
N ASP A 305 -4.34 -23.37 -18.17
CA ASP A 305 -3.86 -22.77 -16.94
C ASP A 305 -4.98 -22.17 -16.09
N PHE A 306 -4.63 -21.44 -15.06
CA PHE A 306 -5.53 -20.61 -14.26
C PHE A 306 -5.58 -19.20 -14.86
N ALA A 307 -6.78 -18.72 -15.13
CA ALA A 307 -7.00 -17.40 -15.69
C ALA A 307 -7.73 -16.50 -14.68
N GLN A 308 -7.47 -15.20 -14.75
CA GLN A 308 -8.09 -14.20 -13.90
C GLN A 308 -8.43 -12.96 -14.68
N VAL A 309 -9.50 -12.31 -14.25
CA VAL A 309 -9.93 -11.02 -14.75
C VAL A 309 -10.12 -10.07 -13.58
N PHE A 310 -9.55 -8.90 -13.71
CA PHE A 310 -9.74 -7.77 -12.79
C PHE A 310 -10.19 -6.57 -13.62
N ALA A 311 -11.35 -6.02 -13.31
CA ALA A 311 -11.94 -4.91 -14.04
C ALA A 311 -12.20 -3.70 -13.14
N LEU A 312 -11.72 -2.55 -13.56
CA LEU A 312 -12.07 -1.24 -13.02
C LEU A 312 -13.16 -0.66 -13.91
N ASN A 313 -14.39 -0.59 -13.43
CA ASN A 313 -15.51 -0.05 -14.17
C ASN A 313 -15.79 1.39 -13.76
N PHE A 314 -15.98 2.27 -14.73
CA PHE A 314 -16.17 3.70 -14.54
C PHE A 314 -17.58 4.15 -14.94
N ASP A 315 -18.02 5.24 -14.38
CA ASP A 315 -19.20 5.96 -14.85
C ASP A 315 -18.76 6.93 -15.97
N GLY A 316 -18.78 6.43 -17.21
CA GLY A 316 -18.20 7.09 -18.38
C GLY A 316 -16.77 6.64 -18.69
N ALA A 317 -16.06 7.38 -19.52
CA ALA A 317 -14.70 7.01 -19.93
C ALA A 317 -13.69 7.12 -18.78
N PRO A 318 -12.73 6.17 -18.68
CA PRO A 318 -11.57 6.34 -17.81
C PRO A 318 -10.85 7.65 -18.13
N SER A 319 -10.43 8.38 -17.10
CA SER A 319 -9.77 9.69 -17.22
C SER A 319 -8.60 9.80 -16.25
N GLY A 320 -7.97 10.96 -16.15
CA GLY A 320 -6.85 11.18 -15.25
C GLY A 320 -5.61 10.44 -15.74
N ILE A 321 -5.00 9.61 -14.90
CA ILE A 321 -3.78 8.85 -15.26
C ILE A 321 -3.98 7.96 -16.50
N PHE A 322 -5.20 7.54 -16.80
CA PHE A 322 -5.53 6.69 -17.95
C PHE A 322 -5.52 7.44 -19.29
N ASP A 323 -5.56 8.79 -19.27
CA ASP A 323 -5.43 9.62 -20.47
C ASP A 323 -4.01 9.58 -21.06
N ALA A 324 -3.02 9.08 -20.31
CA ALA A 324 -1.66 8.89 -20.80
C ALA A 324 -1.53 7.76 -21.83
N PHE A 325 -2.52 6.86 -21.94
CA PHE A 325 -2.50 5.80 -22.94
C PHE A 325 -2.60 6.35 -24.36
N SER A 326 -1.86 5.71 -25.28
CA SER A 326 -1.92 6.05 -26.69
C SER A 326 -3.30 5.70 -27.29
N ASP A 327 -3.71 6.47 -28.31
CA ASP A 327 -4.94 6.20 -29.02
C ASP A 327 -4.88 4.93 -29.89
N GLU A 328 -3.69 4.52 -30.33
CA GLU A 328 -3.49 3.40 -31.24
C GLU A 328 -3.65 2.03 -30.56
N GLY A 329 -3.34 1.94 -29.24
CA GLY A 329 -3.23 0.67 -28.54
C GLY A 329 -2.01 -0.16 -28.97
N LEU A 330 -1.93 -1.40 -28.53
CA LEU A 330 -0.86 -2.35 -28.84
C LEU A 330 -1.39 -3.42 -29.81
N ALA A 331 -0.56 -3.74 -30.82
CA ALA A 331 -0.75 -4.88 -31.70
C ALA A 331 0.29 -5.99 -31.39
N LEU A 332 0.10 -7.18 -31.98
CA LEU A 332 1.09 -8.26 -31.84
C LEU A 332 2.48 -7.87 -32.35
N ASP A 333 2.56 -7.00 -33.34
CA ASP A 333 3.84 -6.51 -33.89
C ASP A 333 4.60 -5.67 -32.86
N ASP A 334 3.93 -5.02 -31.92
CA ASP A 334 4.59 -4.24 -30.87
C ASP A 334 5.32 -5.11 -29.84
N ILE A 335 5.00 -6.41 -29.77
CA ILE A 335 5.61 -7.39 -28.87
C ILE A 335 6.37 -8.51 -29.64
N ALA A 336 6.37 -8.48 -30.97
CA ALA A 336 7.02 -9.49 -31.80
C ALA A 336 8.57 -9.48 -31.72
N HIS A 337 9.13 -8.43 -31.14
CA HIS A 337 10.58 -8.30 -30.96
C HIS A 337 11.12 -8.97 -29.69
N PHE A 338 10.24 -9.47 -28.80
CA PHE A 338 10.69 -10.19 -27.61
C PHE A 338 11.23 -11.57 -27.98
N PRO A 339 12.44 -11.93 -27.51
CA PRO A 339 13.00 -13.27 -27.68
C PRO A 339 12.19 -14.35 -26.96
N ASP A 340 12.24 -15.58 -27.48
CA ASP A 340 11.61 -16.77 -26.86
C ASP A 340 12.23 -17.16 -25.51
N ASP A 341 13.49 -16.78 -25.27
CA ASP A 341 14.18 -16.93 -23.99
C ASP A 341 14.04 -15.74 -23.03
N SER A 342 13.05 -14.86 -23.26
CA SER A 342 12.76 -13.74 -22.36
C SER A 342 12.45 -14.22 -20.95
N PHE A 343 13.18 -13.69 -19.97
CA PHE A 343 12.87 -13.87 -18.55
C PHE A 343 11.69 -13.00 -18.12
N PHE A 344 11.71 -11.76 -18.60
CA PHE A 344 10.66 -10.77 -18.39
C PHE A 344 10.50 -9.92 -19.64
N ALA A 345 9.28 -9.63 -20.02
CA ALA A 345 8.96 -8.69 -21.10
C ALA A 345 7.69 -7.91 -20.76
N ALA A 346 7.70 -6.62 -20.97
CA ALA A 346 6.52 -5.79 -20.80
C ALA A 346 6.46 -4.69 -21.85
N THR A 347 5.25 -4.39 -22.31
CA THR A 347 4.98 -3.28 -23.23
C THR A 347 3.79 -2.49 -22.73
N MET A 348 3.88 -1.18 -22.77
CA MET A 348 2.79 -0.28 -22.44
C MET A 348 2.55 0.69 -23.60
N SER A 349 1.28 0.89 -23.95
CA SER A 349 0.85 1.88 -24.92
C SER A 349 0.81 3.24 -24.24
N VAL A 350 1.91 4.01 -24.33
CA VAL A 350 2.07 5.32 -23.67
C VAL A 350 2.48 6.35 -24.68
N ASP A 351 1.80 7.49 -24.65
CA ASP A 351 2.12 8.67 -25.44
C ASP A 351 2.84 9.69 -24.55
N GLY A 352 4.11 9.98 -24.82
CA GLY A 352 4.92 10.88 -24.00
C GLY A 352 4.34 12.29 -23.88
N LYS A 353 3.71 12.81 -24.95
CA LYS A 353 3.05 14.11 -24.91
C LYS A 353 1.81 14.09 -24.01
N LYS A 354 0.96 13.06 -24.16
CA LYS A 354 -0.21 12.89 -23.29
C LYS A 354 0.19 12.69 -21.83
N MET A 355 1.22 11.87 -21.59
CA MET A 355 1.75 11.63 -20.24
C MET A 355 2.24 12.93 -19.59
N LEU A 356 3.04 13.73 -20.30
CA LEU A 356 3.54 15.00 -19.77
C LEU A 356 2.40 15.99 -19.48
N ASN A 357 1.44 16.12 -20.40
CA ASN A 357 0.27 16.97 -20.20
C ASN A 357 -0.55 16.50 -18.99
N GLN A 358 -0.68 15.18 -18.79
CA GLN A 358 -1.42 14.63 -17.67
C GLN A 358 -0.71 14.87 -16.34
N ILE A 359 0.61 14.69 -16.27
CA ILE A 359 1.41 15.04 -15.08
C ILE A 359 1.23 16.53 -14.75
N GLN A 360 1.32 17.41 -15.73
CA GLN A 360 1.10 18.84 -15.53
C GLN A 360 -0.33 19.14 -15.05
N SER A 361 -1.34 18.50 -15.62
CA SER A 361 -2.74 18.66 -15.20
C SER A 361 -2.96 18.21 -13.75
N ILE A 362 -2.37 17.09 -13.35
CA ILE A 362 -2.42 16.57 -11.96
C ILE A 362 -1.74 17.59 -11.02
N LEU A 363 -0.54 18.04 -11.34
CA LEU A 363 0.18 19.01 -10.52
C LEU A 363 -0.57 20.34 -10.40
N VAL A 364 -1.16 20.85 -11.48
CA VAL A 364 -1.96 22.10 -11.43
C VAL A 364 -3.17 21.95 -10.49
N GLN A 365 -3.76 20.75 -10.39
CA GLN A 365 -4.90 20.50 -9.53
C GLN A 365 -4.51 20.28 -8.07
N LEU A 366 -3.39 19.65 -7.81
CA LEU A 366 -2.93 19.25 -6.46
C LEU A 366 -2.01 20.29 -5.83
N GLU A 367 -1.03 20.76 -6.60
CA GLU A 367 0.09 21.59 -6.16
C GLU A 367 0.40 22.64 -7.25
N PRO A 368 -0.39 23.72 -7.39
CA PRO A 368 -0.21 24.71 -8.46
C PRO A 368 1.19 25.33 -8.49
N ASP A 369 1.81 25.51 -7.31
CA ASP A 369 3.17 26.06 -7.19
C ASP A 369 4.20 25.08 -7.73
N ALA A 370 4.09 23.78 -7.42
CA ALA A 370 4.95 22.74 -7.99
C ALA A 370 4.79 22.62 -9.52
N ALA A 371 3.59 22.83 -10.05
CA ALA A 371 3.36 22.88 -11.49
C ALA A 371 4.10 24.06 -12.15
N MET A 372 4.09 25.24 -11.53
CA MET A 372 4.82 26.43 -12.00
C MET A 372 6.35 26.21 -11.87
N GLU A 373 6.80 25.64 -10.76
CA GLU A 373 8.20 25.31 -10.54
C GLU A 373 8.71 24.30 -11.56
N MET A 374 7.97 23.22 -11.83
CA MET A 374 8.32 22.25 -12.87
C MET A 374 8.41 22.92 -14.25
N ALA A 375 7.43 23.76 -14.62
CA ALA A 375 7.44 24.45 -15.91
C ALA A 375 8.60 25.45 -16.04
N SER A 376 8.87 26.25 -14.97
CA SER A 376 9.99 27.19 -14.93
C SER A 376 11.34 26.46 -14.90
N GLY A 377 11.43 25.34 -14.15
CA GLY A 377 12.62 24.51 -14.08
C GLY A 377 12.98 23.89 -15.43
N MET A 378 12.00 23.40 -16.19
CA MET A 378 12.25 22.91 -17.57
C MET A 378 12.77 24.00 -18.47
N ILE A 379 12.21 25.22 -18.39
CA ILE A 379 12.68 26.37 -19.19
C ILE A 379 14.09 26.80 -18.77
N GLN A 380 14.36 26.86 -17.48
CA GLN A 380 15.67 27.21 -16.95
C GLN A 380 16.70 26.15 -17.37
N PHE A 381 16.39 24.87 -17.22
CA PHE A 381 17.25 23.77 -17.66
C PHE A 381 17.58 23.86 -19.14
N GLN A 382 16.58 24.14 -19.99
CA GLN A 382 16.81 24.34 -21.42
C GLN A 382 17.73 25.53 -21.71
N ARG A 383 17.60 26.66 -20.98
CA ARG A 383 18.49 27.84 -21.15
C ARG A 383 19.92 27.55 -20.73
N GLU A 384 20.12 26.82 -19.65
CA GLU A 384 21.43 26.51 -19.09
C GLU A 384 22.16 25.41 -19.84
N THR A 385 21.43 24.40 -20.32
CA THR A 385 22.00 23.19 -20.90
C THR A 385 21.85 23.09 -22.42
N GLY A 386 20.92 23.84 -23.02
CA GLY A 386 20.53 23.69 -24.43
C GLY A 386 19.63 22.45 -24.70
N ILE A 387 19.22 21.69 -23.65
CA ILE A 387 18.43 20.48 -23.78
C ILE A 387 16.95 20.78 -23.47
N ASP A 388 16.07 20.53 -24.45
CA ASP A 388 14.64 20.67 -24.29
C ASP A 388 14.05 19.34 -23.75
N LEU A 389 13.88 19.27 -22.42
CA LEU A 389 13.30 18.09 -21.74
C LEU A 389 11.86 17.83 -22.19
N ARG A 390 11.08 18.88 -22.47
CA ARG A 390 9.71 18.72 -22.99
C ARG A 390 9.73 18.02 -24.33
N GLN A 391 10.54 18.53 -25.28
CA GLN A 391 10.67 17.93 -26.59
C GLN A 391 11.16 16.48 -26.53
N LEU A 392 12.11 16.19 -25.62
CA LEU A 392 12.63 14.84 -25.41
C LEU A 392 11.52 13.89 -24.97
N ILE A 393 10.72 14.26 -23.95
CA ILE A 393 9.61 13.42 -23.42
C ILE A 393 8.52 13.27 -24.48
N GLU A 394 8.12 14.36 -25.15
CA GLU A 394 7.08 14.34 -26.18
C GLU A 394 7.48 13.52 -27.41
N ASN A 395 8.77 13.26 -27.60
CA ASN A 395 9.28 12.46 -28.71
C ASN A 395 9.01 10.96 -28.54
N PHE A 396 8.78 10.46 -27.30
CA PHE A 396 8.54 9.05 -27.03
C PHE A 396 7.08 8.62 -27.26
N GLY A 397 6.88 7.40 -27.74
CA GLY A 397 5.58 6.79 -27.96
C GLY A 397 5.31 6.43 -29.42
N PRO A 398 4.23 5.69 -29.72
CA PRO A 398 3.06 5.36 -28.88
C PRO A 398 3.23 4.15 -27.97
N SER A 399 4.39 3.47 -27.99
CA SER A 399 4.65 2.32 -27.12
C SER A 399 6.04 2.38 -26.51
N VAL A 400 6.15 1.86 -25.30
CA VAL A 400 7.41 1.64 -24.58
C VAL A 400 7.47 0.20 -24.12
N SER A 401 8.54 -0.50 -24.44
CA SER A 401 8.77 -1.89 -24.08
C SER A 401 10.03 -2.02 -23.24
N VAL A 402 10.00 -2.90 -22.25
CA VAL A 402 11.17 -3.30 -21.47
C VAL A 402 11.21 -4.83 -21.47
N HIS A 403 12.37 -5.40 -21.71
CA HIS A 403 12.59 -6.84 -21.59
C HIS A 403 14.02 -7.17 -21.22
N ASN A 404 14.20 -8.40 -20.78
CA ASN A 404 15.51 -9.04 -20.70
C ASN A 404 15.41 -10.50 -21.11
N ALA A 405 16.50 -11.03 -21.64
CA ALA A 405 16.62 -12.42 -22.03
C ALA A 405 17.68 -13.13 -21.17
N PHE A 406 17.53 -14.44 -20.96
CA PHE A 406 18.52 -15.20 -20.19
C PHE A 406 19.91 -15.17 -20.82
N ALA A 407 19.97 -15.26 -22.14
CA ALA A 407 21.23 -15.23 -22.91
C ALA A 407 22.05 -13.96 -22.67
N ASP A 408 21.38 -12.84 -22.37
CA ASP A 408 21.99 -11.52 -22.15
C ASP A 408 22.28 -11.22 -20.67
N GLY A 409 21.83 -12.11 -19.78
CA GLY A 409 21.96 -12.00 -18.33
C GLY A 409 20.77 -11.28 -17.66
N ILE A 410 20.33 -11.79 -16.50
CA ILE A 410 19.11 -11.34 -15.82
C ILE A 410 19.13 -9.85 -15.46
N VAL A 411 20.29 -9.30 -15.10
CA VAL A 411 20.43 -7.89 -14.72
C VAL A 411 21.03 -7.07 -15.86
N SER A 412 22.08 -7.58 -16.47
CA SER A 412 22.83 -6.89 -17.54
C SER A 412 22.07 -6.80 -18.85
N GLY A 413 21.20 -7.78 -19.12
CA GLY A 413 20.46 -7.92 -20.37
C GLY A 413 19.21 -7.05 -20.49
N ALA A 414 18.96 -6.14 -19.53
CA ALA A 414 17.79 -5.27 -19.59
C ALA A 414 17.87 -4.32 -20.78
N MET A 415 16.82 -4.32 -21.60
CA MET A 415 16.66 -3.48 -22.77
C MET A 415 15.35 -2.68 -22.70
N LEU A 416 15.43 -1.43 -23.18
CA LEU A 416 14.26 -0.57 -23.39
C LEU A 416 14.12 -0.29 -24.88
N LYS A 417 12.91 -0.49 -25.41
CA LYS A 417 12.58 -0.17 -26.81
C LYS A 417 11.39 0.77 -26.85
N THR A 418 11.48 1.82 -27.68
CA THR A 418 10.38 2.75 -27.89
C THR A 418 10.41 3.30 -29.31
N LYS A 419 9.25 3.78 -29.78
CA LYS A 419 9.17 4.53 -31.03
C LYS A 419 9.46 6.02 -30.77
N LEU A 420 10.16 6.64 -31.67
CA LEU A 420 10.44 8.09 -31.70
C LEU A 420 9.59 8.76 -32.76
N ARG A 421 9.04 9.94 -32.46
CA ARG A 421 8.35 10.77 -33.45
C ARG A 421 9.31 11.51 -34.37
N ASP A 422 10.44 11.96 -33.83
CA ASP A 422 11.53 12.63 -34.54
C ASP A 422 12.88 12.05 -34.08
N PRO A 423 13.38 11.00 -34.77
CA PRO A 423 14.69 10.42 -34.46
C PRO A 423 15.85 11.44 -34.55
N ALA A 424 15.79 12.38 -35.50
CA ALA A 424 16.85 13.38 -35.65
C ALA A 424 16.87 14.38 -34.49
N ALA A 425 15.70 14.72 -33.91
CA ALA A 425 15.65 15.53 -32.70
C ALA A 425 16.22 14.81 -31.50
N PHE A 426 15.97 13.49 -31.38
CA PHE A 426 16.56 12.66 -30.33
C PHE A 426 18.08 12.63 -30.41
N ASP A 427 18.65 12.37 -31.60
CA ASP A 427 20.10 12.36 -31.79
C ASP A 427 20.75 13.70 -31.43
N ARG A 428 20.20 14.82 -31.88
CA ARG A 428 20.68 16.15 -31.49
C ARG A 428 20.63 16.36 -29.97
N THR A 429 19.54 15.90 -29.31
CA THR A 429 19.42 16.04 -27.86
C THR A 429 20.51 15.21 -27.15
N MET A 430 20.78 14.00 -27.60
CA MET A 430 21.83 13.15 -27.03
C MET A 430 23.24 13.73 -27.25
N GLU A 431 23.50 14.38 -28.39
CA GLU A 431 24.74 15.12 -28.62
C GLU A 431 24.90 16.27 -27.63
N ASN A 432 23.85 17.08 -27.40
CA ASN A 432 23.85 18.12 -26.39
C ASN A 432 24.06 17.59 -24.96
N VAL A 433 23.48 16.44 -24.62
CA VAL A 433 23.69 15.79 -23.32
C VAL A 433 25.16 15.44 -23.11
N VAL A 434 25.82 14.89 -24.14
CA VAL A 434 27.22 14.54 -24.06
C VAL A 434 28.11 15.78 -23.95
N GLU A 435 27.83 16.82 -24.74
CA GLU A 435 28.56 18.09 -24.67
C GLU A 435 28.42 18.77 -23.31
N LEU A 436 27.19 18.76 -22.74
CA LEU A 436 26.93 19.28 -21.39
C LEU A 436 27.75 18.51 -20.35
N ALA A 437 27.71 17.18 -20.39
CA ALA A 437 28.42 16.36 -19.42
C ALA A 437 29.95 16.56 -19.50
N GLN A 438 30.52 16.72 -20.70
CA GLN A 438 31.92 17.05 -20.88
C GLN A 438 32.30 18.42 -20.32
N ARG A 439 31.37 19.38 -20.38
CA ARG A 439 31.58 20.75 -19.90
C ARG A 439 31.48 20.86 -18.37
N GLU A 440 30.49 20.21 -17.77
CA GLU A 440 30.14 20.38 -16.33
C GLU A 440 30.93 19.42 -15.42
N VAL A 441 31.35 18.26 -15.94
CA VAL A 441 32.00 17.23 -15.13
C VAL A 441 33.45 17.10 -15.59
N HIS A 442 34.30 18.02 -15.14
CA HIS A 442 35.73 18.02 -15.49
C HIS A 442 36.52 16.80 -15.02
N GLU A 443 36.01 16.04 -14.05
CA GLU A 443 36.62 14.83 -13.49
C GLU A 443 36.40 13.60 -14.39
N PHE A 444 35.45 13.63 -15.31
CA PHE A 444 35.12 12.51 -16.21
C PHE A 444 35.42 12.85 -17.64
N GLN A 445 36.20 11.99 -18.30
CA GLN A 445 36.27 12.02 -19.76
C GLN A 445 35.07 11.23 -20.29
N MET A 446 33.94 11.92 -20.55
CA MET A 446 32.79 11.28 -21.18
C MET A 446 32.95 11.33 -22.70
N GLY A 447 32.68 10.22 -23.36
CA GLY A 447 32.67 10.11 -24.82
C GLY A 447 31.56 9.21 -25.32
N VAL A 448 31.23 9.35 -26.59
CA VAL A 448 30.34 8.41 -27.28
C VAL A 448 31.11 7.72 -28.38
N ASP A 449 31.24 6.42 -28.28
CA ASP A 449 31.81 5.59 -29.35
C ASP A 449 30.71 5.11 -30.30
N SER A 450 31.01 4.99 -31.55
CA SER A 450 30.15 4.39 -32.57
C SER A 450 30.67 3.02 -32.95
N ILE A 451 29.85 2.01 -32.82
CA ILE A 451 30.17 0.60 -33.10
C ILE A 451 29.29 0.14 -34.25
N GLU A 452 29.88 -0.18 -35.39
CA GLU A 452 29.14 -0.73 -36.55
C GLU A 452 28.93 -2.25 -36.36
N GLN A 453 27.69 -2.69 -36.33
CA GLN A 453 27.35 -4.10 -36.19
C GLN A 453 26.07 -4.45 -36.95
N ASN A 454 26.12 -5.49 -37.77
CA ASN A 454 24.98 -5.99 -38.56
C ASN A 454 24.26 -4.87 -39.36
N GLY A 455 25.02 -3.88 -39.85
CA GLY A 455 24.48 -2.75 -40.61
C GLY A 455 23.76 -1.69 -39.75
N LYS A 456 23.88 -1.77 -38.45
CA LYS A 456 23.35 -0.76 -37.48
C LYS A 456 24.49 -0.09 -36.74
N THR A 457 24.37 1.19 -36.47
CA THR A 457 25.34 1.96 -35.68
C THR A 457 24.91 2.01 -34.23
N ILE A 458 25.59 1.31 -33.35
CA ILE A 458 25.37 1.35 -31.91
C ILE A 458 26.22 2.49 -31.35
N LYS A 459 25.59 3.41 -30.63
CA LYS A 459 26.24 4.48 -29.85
C LYS A 459 26.40 4.02 -28.41
N ALA A 460 27.60 4.09 -27.84
CA ALA A 460 27.90 3.68 -26.47
C ALA A 460 28.58 4.81 -25.69
N MET A 461 28.02 5.16 -24.52
CA MET A 461 28.62 6.13 -23.61
C MET A 461 29.77 5.50 -22.84
N ARG A 462 30.94 6.18 -22.83
CA ARG A 462 32.09 5.77 -22.04
C ARG A 462 32.45 6.81 -21.02
N PHE A 463 32.82 6.34 -19.84
CA PHE A 463 33.18 7.16 -18.70
C PHE A 463 34.66 6.91 -18.37
N GLY A 464 35.57 7.77 -18.84
CA GLY A 464 36.97 7.69 -18.52
C GLY A 464 37.31 8.25 -17.15
N GLY A 465 38.16 7.56 -16.41
CA GLY A 465 38.64 8.03 -15.09
C GLY A 465 37.80 7.59 -13.86
N VAL A 466 36.64 6.96 -14.07
CA VAL A 466 35.78 6.46 -12.98
C VAL A 466 35.35 5.01 -13.27
N PRO A 467 35.37 4.13 -12.27
CA PRO A 467 34.95 2.73 -12.44
C PRO A 467 33.41 2.59 -12.40
N ILE A 468 32.72 3.25 -13.37
CA ILE A 468 31.28 3.06 -13.55
C ILE A 468 31.08 1.72 -14.27
N PRO A 469 30.33 0.77 -13.68
CA PRO A 469 30.21 -0.59 -14.21
C PRO A 469 29.14 -0.72 -15.32
N VAL A 470 28.80 0.35 -16.04
CA VAL A 470 27.83 0.36 -17.13
C VAL A 470 28.32 1.20 -18.30
N GLU A 471 27.95 0.80 -19.51
CA GLU A 471 28.18 1.53 -20.77
C GLU A 471 26.82 1.77 -21.48
N PRO A 472 25.98 2.72 -21.02
CA PRO A 472 24.68 2.97 -21.62
C PRO A 472 24.78 3.12 -23.12
N SER A 473 24.06 2.29 -23.84
CA SER A 473 24.20 2.18 -25.28
C SER A 473 22.86 2.20 -25.97
N TRP A 474 22.79 2.74 -27.15
CA TRP A 474 21.57 2.78 -27.96
C TRP A 474 21.85 2.71 -29.44
N TYR A 475 20.84 2.29 -30.20
CA TYR A 475 20.78 2.49 -31.65
C TYR A 475 19.37 2.92 -32.04
N VAL A 476 19.27 3.58 -33.16
CA VAL A 476 18.00 3.98 -33.77
C VAL A 476 17.91 3.32 -35.14
N ASP A 477 16.81 2.60 -35.38
CA ASP A 477 16.50 1.96 -36.65
C ASP A 477 15.15 2.46 -37.16
N GLY A 478 15.17 3.24 -38.24
CA GLY A 478 14.00 3.97 -38.68
C GLY A 478 13.52 4.95 -37.61
N ASN A 479 12.38 4.66 -37.03
CA ASN A 479 11.83 5.41 -35.91
C ASN A 479 11.83 4.63 -34.57
N GLN A 480 12.49 3.47 -34.51
CA GLN A 480 12.58 2.68 -33.29
C GLN A 480 13.95 2.91 -32.63
N MET A 481 13.92 3.24 -31.37
CA MET A 481 15.10 3.34 -30.50
C MET A 481 15.16 2.14 -29.57
N THR A 482 16.33 1.52 -29.47
CA THR A 482 16.61 0.48 -28.46
C THR A 482 17.78 0.94 -27.60
N VAL A 483 17.64 0.83 -26.29
CA VAL A 483 18.63 1.20 -25.28
C VAL A 483 18.94 -0.01 -24.42
N ALA A 484 20.21 -0.19 -24.06
CA ALA A 484 20.66 -1.20 -23.09
C ALA A 484 21.78 -0.63 -22.21
N LEU A 485 22.10 -1.34 -21.14
CA LEU A 485 23.18 -0.97 -20.23
C LEU A 485 24.57 -1.24 -20.82
N PHE A 486 24.66 -2.10 -21.85
CA PHE A 486 25.93 -2.50 -22.49
C PHE A 486 25.77 -2.66 -23.99
N PRO A 487 26.78 -2.29 -24.80
CA PRO A 487 26.72 -2.44 -26.24
C PRO A 487 26.68 -3.90 -26.68
N SER A 488 27.24 -4.83 -25.88
CA SER A 488 27.20 -6.28 -26.17
C SER A 488 25.77 -6.83 -26.21
N VAL A 489 24.89 -6.32 -25.36
CA VAL A 489 23.48 -6.70 -25.32
C VAL A 489 22.74 -6.24 -26.59
N LEU A 490 23.01 -5.03 -27.06
CA LEU A 490 22.45 -4.54 -28.32
C LEU A 490 22.98 -5.33 -29.53
N SER A 491 24.18 -5.84 -29.41
CA SER A 491 24.78 -6.67 -30.48
C SER A 491 23.96 -7.92 -30.75
N THR A 492 23.38 -8.55 -29.75
CA THR A 492 22.50 -9.71 -29.87
C THR A 492 21.25 -9.37 -30.65
N VAL A 493 20.55 -8.30 -30.28
CA VAL A 493 19.26 -7.92 -30.90
C VAL A 493 19.41 -7.25 -32.28
N THR A 494 20.60 -6.80 -32.68
CA THR A 494 20.83 -6.34 -34.05
C THR A 494 20.84 -7.48 -35.08
N ASN A 495 21.01 -8.74 -34.64
CA ASN A 495 20.89 -9.94 -35.47
C ASN A 495 19.49 -10.56 -35.39
N GLU A 496 18.53 -9.93 -36.04
CA GLU A 496 17.11 -10.32 -36.01
C GLU A 496 16.87 -11.78 -36.46
N ASP A 497 17.71 -12.31 -37.37
CA ASP A 497 17.61 -13.70 -37.85
C ASP A 497 17.99 -14.75 -36.80
N ALA A 498 18.67 -14.34 -35.73
CA ALA A 498 19.10 -15.23 -34.65
C ALA A 498 18.08 -15.32 -33.51
N ILE A 499 17.04 -14.51 -33.53
CA ILE A 499 16.04 -14.41 -32.47
C ILE A 499 14.76 -15.08 -32.89
N THR A 500 14.30 -16.06 -32.14
CA THR A 500 12.94 -16.60 -32.27
C THR A 500 11.98 -15.69 -31.50
N PRO A 501 10.98 -15.07 -32.16
CA PRO A 501 10.01 -14.24 -31.45
C PRO A 501 9.17 -15.06 -30.47
N LEU A 502 9.02 -14.55 -29.25
CA LEU A 502 8.16 -15.12 -28.18
C LEU A 502 6.75 -15.43 -28.68
N VAL A 503 6.15 -14.53 -29.47
CA VAL A 503 4.79 -14.69 -30.02
C VAL A 503 4.64 -15.83 -31.01
N LYS A 504 5.74 -16.42 -31.51
CA LYS A 504 5.74 -17.57 -32.41
C LYS A 504 5.97 -18.91 -31.68
N THR A 505 6.17 -18.88 -30.39
CA THR A 505 6.33 -20.11 -29.60
C THR A 505 5.00 -20.84 -29.40
N LYS A 506 5.07 -22.13 -29.23
CA LYS A 506 3.85 -22.95 -28.95
C LYS A 506 3.23 -22.59 -27.59
N ASP A 507 4.07 -22.20 -26.64
CA ASP A 507 3.63 -21.84 -25.30
C ASP A 507 2.88 -20.51 -25.26
N PHE A 508 3.11 -19.63 -26.26
CA PHE A 508 2.39 -18.37 -26.42
C PHE A 508 1.10 -18.51 -27.24
N GLU A 509 0.98 -19.53 -28.08
CA GLU A 509 -0.18 -19.73 -28.98
C GLU A 509 -1.55 -19.65 -28.30
N PRO A 510 -1.76 -20.22 -27.08
CA PRO A 510 -3.04 -20.15 -26.36
C PRO A 510 -3.50 -18.73 -26.03
N TYR A 511 -2.57 -17.77 -25.96
CA TYR A 511 -2.82 -16.39 -25.50
C TYR A 511 -2.99 -15.38 -26.64
N LEU A 512 -2.76 -15.78 -27.90
CA LEU A 512 -2.99 -14.94 -29.09
C LEU A 512 -4.40 -14.31 -29.13
N PRO A 513 -5.48 -15.01 -28.72
CA PRO A 513 -6.81 -14.41 -28.69
C PRO A 513 -6.95 -13.18 -27.79
N LEU A 514 -6.10 -13.02 -26.79
CA LEU A 514 -6.12 -11.86 -25.89
C LEU A 514 -5.75 -10.54 -26.60
N PHE A 515 -5.09 -10.63 -27.78
CA PHE A 515 -4.69 -9.48 -28.59
C PHE A 515 -5.70 -9.16 -29.71
N GLN A 516 -6.74 -9.94 -29.86
CA GLN A 516 -7.77 -9.63 -30.87
C GLN A 516 -8.42 -8.28 -30.52
N THR A 517 -8.34 -7.36 -31.48
CA THR A 517 -8.99 -6.05 -31.36
C THR A 517 -10.49 -6.20 -31.48
N ASP A 518 -11.17 -5.67 -30.50
CA ASP A 518 -12.62 -5.52 -30.54
C ASP A 518 -12.93 -4.02 -30.75
N SER A 519 -14.10 -3.71 -31.31
CA SER A 519 -14.48 -2.33 -31.62
C SER A 519 -14.62 -1.45 -30.40
N ASP A 520 -14.76 -2.05 -29.23
CA ASP A 520 -15.08 -1.36 -27.97
C ASP A 520 -13.92 -1.30 -26.98
N SER A 521 -12.81 -2.01 -27.25
CA SER A 521 -11.63 -1.99 -26.39
C SER A 521 -10.32 -2.18 -27.16
N LYS A 522 -9.24 -1.62 -26.64
CA LYS A 522 -7.88 -1.73 -27.17
C LYS A 522 -6.94 -2.31 -26.12
N VAL A 523 -5.94 -3.05 -26.53
CA VAL A 523 -4.85 -3.48 -25.65
C VAL A 523 -3.97 -2.29 -25.36
N VAL A 524 -3.73 -1.98 -24.08
CA VAL A 524 -2.87 -0.86 -23.63
C VAL A 524 -1.68 -1.33 -22.83
N GLY A 525 -1.64 -2.58 -22.41
CA GLY A 525 -0.53 -3.15 -21.67
C GLY A 525 -0.38 -4.63 -21.92
N PHE A 526 0.85 -5.10 -21.90
CA PHE A 526 1.23 -6.50 -21.96
C PHE A 526 2.38 -6.73 -20.99
N ALA A 527 2.36 -7.85 -20.27
CA ALA A 527 3.49 -8.33 -19.49
C ALA A 527 3.59 -9.84 -19.61
N TYR A 528 4.80 -10.32 -19.70
CA TYR A 528 5.22 -11.70 -19.72
C TYR A 528 6.29 -11.94 -18.67
N SER A 529 6.22 -13.04 -17.96
CA SER A 529 7.28 -13.51 -17.08
C SER A 529 7.41 -15.02 -17.22
N GLU A 530 8.63 -15.44 -17.46
CA GLU A 530 9.00 -16.85 -17.43
C GLU A 530 8.93 -17.33 -15.97
N THR A 531 8.29 -18.46 -15.71
CA THR A 531 7.99 -18.93 -14.37
C THR A 531 8.87 -20.09 -13.90
N GLU A 532 9.42 -20.90 -14.82
CA GLU A 532 10.20 -22.10 -14.46
C GLU A 532 11.47 -21.72 -13.72
N THR A 533 12.32 -20.90 -14.31
CA THR A 533 13.58 -20.47 -13.70
C THR A 533 13.35 -19.56 -12.50
N SER A 534 12.34 -18.68 -12.58
CA SER A 534 11.92 -17.87 -11.43
C SER A 534 11.58 -18.72 -10.23
N TYR A 535 10.82 -19.80 -10.46
CA TYR A 535 10.46 -20.74 -9.41
C TYR A 535 11.65 -21.53 -8.88
N GLU A 536 12.54 -22.01 -9.74
CA GLU A 536 13.75 -22.73 -9.33
C GLU A 536 14.63 -21.90 -8.38
N ILE A 537 14.81 -20.61 -8.71
CA ILE A 537 15.55 -19.67 -7.85
C ILE A 537 14.82 -19.49 -6.49
N LEU A 538 13.53 -19.20 -6.52
CA LEU A 538 12.72 -19.01 -5.32
C LEU A 538 12.64 -20.29 -4.47
N TYR A 539 12.55 -21.45 -5.10
CA TYR A 539 12.55 -22.74 -4.42
C TYR A 539 13.84 -22.99 -3.64
N GLY A 540 14.99 -22.60 -4.20
CA GLY A 540 16.27 -22.65 -3.50
C GLY A 540 16.24 -21.83 -2.20
N TYR A 541 15.71 -20.61 -2.25
CA TYR A 541 15.50 -19.78 -1.06
C TYR A 541 14.47 -20.40 -0.11
N ALA A 542 13.36 -20.94 -0.62
CA ALA A 542 12.34 -21.59 0.21
C ALA A 542 12.92 -22.78 0.99
N CYS A 543 13.80 -23.59 0.36
CA CYS A 543 14.52 -24.66 1.05
C CYS A 543 15.44 -24.13 2.15
N LEU A 544 16.18 -23.04 1.90
CA LEU A 544 17.04 -22.40 2.90
C LEU A 544 16.21 -21.87 4.07
N PHE A 545 15.13 -21.13 3.80
CA PHE A 545 14.25 -20.59 4.86
C PHE A 545 13.53 -21.70 5.62
N SER A 546 13.08 -22.78 4.95
CA SER A 546 12.50 -23.94 5.61
C SER A 546 13.51 -24.60 6.56
N ALA A 547 14.75 -24.81 6.12
CA ALA A 547 15.80 -25.36 6.96
C ALA A 547 16.17 -24.42 8.11
N MET A 548 16.29 -23.09 7.86
CA MET A 548 16.52 -22.10 8.89
C MET A 548 15.36 -22.07 9.90
N GLY A 549 14.11 -22.07 9.43
CA GLY A 549 12.93 -22.12 10.28
C GLY A 549 12.93 -23.35 11.19
N LYS A 550 13.15 -24.53 10.62
CA LYS A 550 13.28 -25.78 11.40
C LYS A 550 14.40 -25.70 12.44
N ASN A 551 15.55 -25.12 12.10
CA ASN A 551 16.70 -24.99 13.01
C ASN A 551 16.47 -23.89 14.06
N MET A 552 15.87 -22.76 13.68
CA MET A 552 15.52 -21.69 14.64
C MET A 552 14.47 -22.16 15.63
N ILE A 553 13.47 -22.90 15.15
CA ILE A 553 12.46 -23.52 15.98
C ILE A 553 13.09 -24.61 16.90
N SER A 554 14.16 -25.30 16.52
CA SER A 554 14.84 -26.34 17.32
C SER A 554 15.95 -25.80 18.24
N GLY A 555 16.41 -24.56 18.08
CA GLY A 555 17.47 -23.96 18.87
C GLY A 555 16.96 -23.16 20.07
N THR A 556 17.73 -23.13 21.15
CA THR A 556 17.53 -22.28 22.35
C THR A 556 17.73 -20.79 22.02
N ILE A 557 16.79 -20.19 21.28
CA ILE A 557 16.72 -18.72 21.14
C ILE A 557 15.54 -18.25 22.01
N GLU A 558 15.64 -18.56 23.32
CA GLU A 558 14.56 -18.22 24.27
C GLU A 558 14.48 -16.73 24.62
N ASP A 559 15.50 -15.93 24.36
CA ASP A 559 15.60 -14.58 24.94
C ASP A 559 15.45 -13.39 23.97
N HIS A 560 15.46 -13.59 22.64
CA HIS A 560 15.49 -12.46 21.70
C HIS A 560 14.31 -12.37 20.72
N PHE A 561 13.47 -13.37 20.63
CA PHE A 561 12.23 -13.39 19.85
C PHE A 561 11.00 -13.74 20.71
N ALA A 562 10.92 -13.24 21.94
CA ALA A 562 9.73 -13.31 22.76
C ALA A 562 8.60 -12.48 22.12
N GLY A 563 8.03 -13.01 21.05
CA GLY A 563 6.74 -12.60 20.50
C GLY A 563 5.62 -13.01 21.47
N PRO A 564 4.37 -12.82 21.11
CA PRO A 564 3.20 -13.09 21.95
C PRO A 564 2.97 -14.60 22.23
N LEU A 565 3.84 -15.52 21.74
CA LEU A 565 3.70 -16.98 21.90
C LEU A 565 4.50 -17.49 23.08
N THR A 566 3.92 -18.43 23.85
CA THR A 566 4.59 -19.11 24.94
C THR A 566 5.57 -20.18 24.42
N ALA A 567 6.55 -20.58 25.27
CA ALA A 567 7.50 -21.65 24.92
C ALA A 567 6.79 -22.95 24.51
N GLN A 568 5.71 -23.29 25.18
CA GLN A 568 4.91 -24.47 24.87
C GLN A 568 4.17 -24.36 23.52
N GLN A 569 3.61 -23.19 23.19
CA GLN A 569 3.01 -22.95 21.86
C GLN A 569 4.07 -23.06 20.76
N MET A 570 5.28 -22.58 21.03
CA MET A 570 6.42 -22.76 20.12
C MET A 570 6.80 -24.22 19.95
N ASP A 571 6.83 -25.02 21.03
CA ASP A 571 7.11 -26.46 20.95
C ASP A 571 5.99 -27.20 20.21
N GLY A 572 4.74 -26.86 20.45
CA GLY A 572 3.61 -27.38 19.68
C GLY A 572 3.68 -27.06 18.19
N LEU A 573 4.12 -25.87 17.83
CA LEU A 573 4.36 -25.50 16.42
C LEU A 573 5.52 -26.30 15.81
N LYS A 574 6.59 -26.56 16.59
CA LYS A 574 7.71 -27.44 16.18
C LYS A 574 7.22 -28.85 15.87
N GLU A 575 6.45 -29.43 16.76
CA GLU A 575 5.90 -30.75 16.58
C GLU A 575 4.95 -30.80 15.37
N LEU A 576 4.10 -29.78 15.22
CA LEU A 576 3.13 -29.69 14.15
C LEU A 576 3.77 -29.54 12.76
N PHE A 577 4.76 -28.67 12.59
CA PHE A 577 5.33 -28.33 11.26
C PHE A 577 6.73 -28.91 11.01
N GLY A 578 7.37 -29.52 12.01
CA GLY A 578 8.76 -30.00 11.91
C GLY A 578 9.00 -31.07 10.84
N ASP A 579 8.00 -31.89 10.55
CA ASP A 579 8.04 -32.95 9.55
C ASP A 579 7.46 -32.52 8.17
N LEU A 580 6.96 -31.29 8.05
CA LEU A 580 6.44 -30.77 6.77
C LEU A 580 7.59 -30.59 5.79
N ASN A 581 7.56 -31.33 4.70
CA ASN A 581 8.58 -31.28 3.64
C ASN A 581 8.01 -30.67 2.38
N LEU A 582 8.77 -29.73 1.78
CA LEU A 582 8.43 -29.16 0.48
C LEU A 582 8.39 -30.27 -0.59
N PRO A 583 7.48 -30.21 -1.57
CA PRO A 583 7.50 -31.13 -2.72
C PRO A 583 8.76 -30.90 -3.55
N SER A 584 9.12 -31.84 -4.43
CA SER A 584 10.31 -31.63 -5.25
C SER A 584 10.12 -30.46 -6.22
N CYS A 585 11.16 -29.66 -6.44
CA CYS A 585 11.13 -28.60 -7.42
C CYS A 585 10.68 -29.10 -8.80
N ARG A 586 11.21 -30.25 -9.21
CA ARG A 586 10.90 -30.88 -10.51
C ARG A 586 9.43 -31.27 -10.67
N SER A 587 8.75 -31.68 -9.61
CA SER A 587 7.30 -32.03 -9.64
C SER A 587 6.43 -30.81 -9.90
N ILE A 588 6.94 -29.61 -9.63
CA ILE A 588 6.23 -28.35 -9.85
C ILE A 588 6.64 -27.73 -11.19
N VAL A 589 7.96 -27.52 -11.39
CA VAL A 589 8.50 -26.76 -12.52
C VAL A 589 8.04 -27.32 -13.88
N ARG A 590 8.00 -28.64 -14.06
CA ARG A 590 7.58 -29.29 -15.32
C ARG A 590 6.12 -29.01 -15.75
N HIS A 591 5.32 -28.43 -14.86
CA HIS A 591 3.93 -28.06 -15.11
C HIS A 591 3.73 -26.54 -15.16
N LEU A 592 4.78 -25.75 -14.95
CA LEU A 592 4.63 -24.31 -14.98
C LEU A 592 4.39 -23.82 -16.41
N THR A 593 3.50 -22.85 -16.52
CA THR A 593 3.26 -22.06 -17.73
C THR A 593 3.71 -20.64 -17.48
N PRO A 594 4.14 -19.88 -18.48
CA PRO A 594 4.51 -18.49 -18.28
C PRO A 594 3.35 -17.69 -17.69
N GLN A 595 3.67 -16.66 -16.94
CA GLN A 595 2.68 -15.69 -16.52
C GLN A 595 2.51 -14.65 -17.62
N ILE A 596 1.28 -14.46 -18.08
CA ILE A 596 0.92 -13.48 -19.10
C ILE A 596 -0.18 -12.60 -18.58
N THR A 597 0.00 -11.28 -18.71
CA THR A 597 -1.01 -10.29 -18.36
C THR A 597 -1.24 -9.35 -19.54
N VAL A 598 -2.49 -9.17 -19.91
CA VAL A 598 -2.92 -8.22 -20.93
C VAL A 598 -3.88 -7.21 -20.32
N VAL A 599 -3.58 -5.93 -20.48
CA VAL A 599 -4.42 -4.82 -20.02
C VAL A 599 -5.16 -4.23 -21.20
N ARG A 600 -6.48 -4.16 -21.08
CA ARG A 600 -7.37 -3.56 -22.10
C ARG A 600 -8.03 -2.31 -21.55
N SER A 601 -8.11 -1.28 -22.37
CA SER A 601 -8.87 -0.07 -22.09
C SER A 601 -10.08 -0.01 -23.00
N GLY A 602 -11.28 -0.06 -22.40
CA GLY A 602 -12.57 0.06 -23.03
C GLY A 602 -13.17 1.46 -22.89
N LYS A 603 -14.44 1.61 -23.29
CA LYS A 603 -15.19 2.88 -23.21
C LYS A 603 -15.45 3.32 -21.76
N ASP A 604 -15.65 2.35 -20.87
CA ASP A 604 -16.05 2.55 -19.47
C ASP A 604 -15.35 1.59 -18.50
N ALA A 605 -14.31 0.89 -18.95
CA ALA A 605 -13.57 -0.05 -18.11
C ALA A 605 -12.10 -0.16 -18.51
N ILE A 606 -11.27 -0.44 -17.49
CA ILE A 606 -9.91 -0.96 -17.66
C ILE A 606 -9.93 -2.41 -17.16
N VAL A 607 -9.56 -3.35 -18.02
CA VAL A 607 -9.64 -4.79 -17.73
C VAL A 607 -8.26 -5.44 -17.84
N LEU A 608 -7.85 -6.13 -16.79
CA LEU A 608 -6.64 -6.94 -16.76
C LEU A 608 -7.02 -8.40 -16.90
N HIS A 609 -6.47 -9.08 -17.89
CA HIS A 609 -6.52 -10.52 -18.05
C HIS A 609 -5.15 -11.10 -17.71
N SER A 610 -5.10 -11.98 -16.72
CA SER A 610 -3.86 -12.63 -16.29
C SER A 610 -4.01 -14.14 -16.37
N HIS A 611 -2.98 -14.82 -16.85
CA HIS A 611 -2.89 -16.26 -17.00
C HIS A 611 -1.62 -16.76 -16.32
N SER A 612 -1.69 -17.85 -15.56
CA SER A 612 -0.54 -18.49 -14.92
C SER A 612 -0.90 -19.88 -14.37
N SER A 613 0.04 -20.81 -14.36
CA SER A 613 -0.12 -22.08 -13.66
C SER A 613 0.14 -21.99 -12.14
N ILE A 614 0.86 -20.97 -11.71
CA ILE A 614 0.97 -20.64 -10.29
C ILE A 614 -0.10 -19.60 -10.00
N ASN A 615 -1.08 -19.96 -9.21
CA ASN A 615 -2.09 -19.03 -8.74
C ASN A 615 -1.46 -18.03 -7.73
N SER A 616 -0.63 -17.13 -8.22
CA SER A 616 -0.06 -16.02 -7.44
C SER A 616 -1.14 -15.02 -6.99
N SER A 617 -2.36 -15.22 -7.45
CA SER A 617 -3.45 -14.26 -7.43
C SER A 617 -4.66 -14.70 -6.60
N ASN A 618 -4.55 -15.74 -5.79
CA ASN A 618 -5.45 -15.84 -4.65
C ASN A 618 -5.28 -14.68 -3.67
N LEU A 619 -4.13 -14.04 -3.69
CA LEU A 619 -3.94 -12.66 -3.23
C LEU A 619 -4.91 -11.68 -3.91
N THR A 620 -5.27 -11.85 -5.19
CA THR A 620 -6.17 -10.94 -5.91
C THR A 620 -7.64 -11.18 -5.64
N LEU A 621 -8.09 -12.41 -5.33
CA LEU A 621 -9.48 -12.64 -4.90
C LEU A 621 -9.73 -12.18 -3.47
N ILE A 622 -8.69 -12.11 -2.66
CA ILE A 622 -8.73 -11.62 -1.29
C ILE A 622 -8.31 -10.14 -1.22
N ALA A 623 -7.49 -9.67 -2.18
CA ALA A 623 -7.09 -8.28 -2.31
C ALA A 623 -8.25 -7.26 -2.28
N PRO A 624 -9.48 -7.54 -2.77
CA PRO A 624 -10.56 -6.59 -2.61
C PRO A 624 -11.07 -6.42 -1.18
N GLY A 625 -11.09 -7.48 -0.38
CA GLY A 625 -11.34 -7.34 1.07
C GLY A 625 -10.19 -6.60 1.77
N ILE A 626 -8.96 -6.86 1.32
CA ILE A 626 -7.75 -6.14 1.72
C ILE A 626 -7.71 -4.75 1.08
N ALA A 627 -8.21 -4.55 -0.17
CA ALA A 627 -8.25 -3.25 -0.83
C ALA A 627 -9.27 -2.31 -0.16
N VAL A 628 -10.40 -2.79 0.31
CA VAL A 628 -11.30 -2.01 1.19
C VAL A 628 -10.62 -1.76 2.53
N GLY A 629 -9.94 -2.75 3.10
CA GLY A 629 -9.11 -2.62 4.29
C GLY A 629 -7.83 -1.77 4.07
N MET A 630 -7.34 -1.64 2.82
CA MET A 630 -6.20 -0.79 2.42
C MET A 630 -6.61 0.59 1.90
N LEU A 631 -7.84 0.77 1.41
CA LEU A 631 -8.36 2.10 1.08
C LEU A 631 -8.46 2.97 2.33
N LEU A 632 -8.84 2.41 3.46
CA LEU A 632 -8.87 3.14 4.72
C LEU A 632 -7.46 3.56 5.18
N PRO A 633 -6.44 2.67 5.22
CA PRO A 633 -5.05 3.08 5.45
C PRO A 633 -4.48 3.98 4.35
N ALA A 634 -4.84 3.77 3.06
CA ALA A 634 -4.39 4.62 1.97
C ALA A 634 -4.97 6.04 2.07
N VAL A 635 -6.25 6.18 2.38
CA VAL A 635 -6.89 7.48 2.68
C VAL A 635 -6.27 8.11 3.93
N GLN A 636 -5.97 7.32 4.97
CA GLN A 636 -5.26 7.83 6.15
C GLN A 636 -3.81 8.22 5.84
N GLN A 637 -3.11 7.48 4.96
CA GLN A 637 -1.77 7.86 4.51
C GLN A 637 -1.77 9.13 3.65
N VAL A 638 -2.74 9.29 2.75
CA VAL A 638 -2.92 10.52 1.96
C VAL A 638 -3.25 11.70 2.89
N ARG A 639 -4.15 11.52 3.86
CA ARG A 639 -4.43 12.53 4.89
C ARG A 639 -3.22 12.86 5.75
N SER A 640 -2.46 11.85 6.17
CA SER A 640 -1.23 12.05 6.93
C SER A 640 -0.19 12.80 6.10
N ALA A 641 -0.05 12.49 4.81
CA ALA A 641 0.83 13.20 3.89
C ALA A 641 0.37 14.66 3.66
N ALA A 642 -0.94 14.90 3.44
CA ALA A 642 -1.50 16.24 3.31
C ALA A 642 -1.30 17.06 4.59
N ARG A 643 -1.62 16.51 5.76
CA ARG A 643 -1.36 17.16 7.05
C ARG A 643 0.12 17.47 7.28
N ARG A 644 1.01 16.54 6.86
CA ARG A 644 2.46 16.76 6.93
C ARG A 644 2.90 17.92 6.04
N THR A 645 2.36 18.01 4.82
CA THR A 645 2.63 19.11 3.89
C THR A 645 2.12 20.43 4.44
N THR A 646 0.90 20.48 4.98
CA THR A 646 0.34 21.68 5.62
C THR A 646 1.19 22.12 6.82
N SER A 647 1.63 21.18 7.68
CA SER A 647 2.53 21.47 8.79
C SER A 647 3.88 22.00 8.29
N ALA A 648 4.45 21.41 7.24
CA ALA A 648 5.69 21.90 6.64
C ALA A 648 5.52 23.33 6.08
N ASN A 649 4.40 23.65 5.44
CA ASN A 649 4.09 24.97 4.96
C ASN A 649 3.92 25.98 6.11
N ASN A 650 3.30 25.60 7.22
CA ASN A 650 3.21 26.42 8.41
C ASN A 650 4.60 26.76 8.96
N LEU A 651 5.49 25.75 9.10
CA LEU A 651 6.87 25.97 9.55
C LEU A 651 7.65 26.87 8.59
N ARG A 652 7.43 26.75 7.27
CA ARG A 652 8.06 27.65 6.27
C ARG A 652 7.59 29.09 6.43
N GLN A 653 6.29 29.32 6.65
CA GLN A 653 5.74 30.65 6.91
C GLN A 653 6.32 31.25 8.20
N LEU A 654 6.44 30.44 9.27
CA LEU A 654 7.08 30.85 10.53
C LEU A 654 8.57 31.19 10.35
N GLY A 655 9.28 30.43 9.50
CA GLY A 655 10.66 30.72 9.09
C GLY A 655 10.77 32.06 8.39
N LEU A 656 9.95 32.30 7.35
CA LEU A 656 9.92 33.56 6.61
C LEU A 656 9.55 34.76 7.51
N ALA A 657 8.58 34.59 8.41
CA ALA A 657 8.19 35.63 9.37
C ALA A 657 9.35 35.99 10.33
N SER A 658 10.12 34.98 10.75
CA SER A 658 11.30 35.17 11.60
C SER A 658 12.44 35.87 10.87
N PHE A 659 12.63 35.62 9.58
CA PHE A 659 13.54 36.38 8.71
C PHE A 659 13.11 37.83 8.53
N ASN A 660 11.81 38.09 8.30
CA ASN A 660 11.28 39.44 8.20
C ASN A 660 11.48 40.21 9.54
N PHE A 661 11.29 39.54 10.67
CA PHE A 661 11.59 40.08 11.98
C PHE A 661 13.08 40.38 12.13
N GLU A 662 13.97 39.46 11.73
CA GLU A 662 15.44 39.65 11.78
C GLU A 662 15.89 40.85 10.94
N SER A 663 15.34 40.95 9.71
CA SER A 663 15.63 42.09 8.81
C SER A 663 15.20 43.43 9.40
N ALA A 664 14.12 43.46 10.20
CA ALA A 664 13.61 44.69 10.83
C ALA A 664 14.35 45.02 12.16
N MET A 665 14.69 43.99 12.94
CA MET A 665 15.21 44.15 14.31
C MET A 665 16.71 43.85 14.42
N GLY A 666 17.38 43.37 13.37
CA GLY A 666 18.80 43.01 13.32
C GLY A 666 19.14 41.72 14.06
N ARG A 667 18.16 40.93 14.45
CA ARG A 667 18.29 39.63 15.12
C ARG A 667 16.98 38.82 15.06
N PHE A 668 17.09 37.52 15.13
CA PHE A 668 15.93 36.63 15.24
C PHE A 668 15.12 36.85 16.53
N PRO A 669 13.82 36.47 16.57
CA PRO A 669 13.04 36.64 17.79
C PRO A 669 13.59 35.76 18.92
N SER A 670 13.72 36.31 20.11
CA SER A 670 14.08 35.53 21.32
C SER A 670 12.90 34.70 21.80
N GLY A 671 13.16 33.50 22.35
CA GLY A 671 12.13 32.58 22.81
C GLY A 671 11.17 33.19 23.85
N ASP A 672 11.73 33.86 24.85
CA ASP A 672 11.02 34.40 26.01
C ASP A 672 11.49 35.78 26.48
N GLY A 673 12.35 36.46 25.69
CA GLY A 673 12.82 37.79 26.06
C GLY A 673 11.71 38.87 26.06
N PRO A 674 11.80 39.93 26.89
CA PRO A 674 10.80 40.99 26.87
C PRO A 674 10.89 41.84 25.58
N VAL A 675 9.79 42.45 25.15
CA VAL A 675 9.76 43.42 24.04
C VAL A 675 10.19 44.82 24.52
N LYS A 676 9.82 45.20 25.76
CA LYS A 676 10.22 46.45 26.41
C LYS A 676 11.23 46.14 27.51
N GLU A 677 12.23 46.99 27.69
CA GLU A 677 13.20 46.85 28.76
C GLU A 677 12.53 46.86 30.13
N GLY A 678 12.76 45.82 30.95
CA GLY A 678 12.08 45.63 32.24
C GLY A 678 10.61 45.14 32.17
N GLY A 679 10.09 44.89 31.01
CA GLY A 679 8.72 44.30 30.81
C GLY A 679 8.71 42.78 31.11
N PRO A 680 7.52 42.17 31.10
CA PRO A 680 7.35 40.73 31.25
C PRO A 680 7.89 39.96 30.05
N PRO A 681 8.25 38.68 30.19
CA PRO A 681 8.61 37.81 29.08
C PRO A 681 7.49 37.72 28.04
N VAL A 682 7.88 37.67 26.76
CA VAL A 682 6.94 37.58 25.63
C VAL A 682 7.37 36.45 24.68
N SER A 683 6.42 35.62 24.28
CA SER A 683 6.66 34.52 23.36
C SER A 683 7.17 35.02 21.99
N TRP A 684 8.11 34.31 21.39
CA TRP A 684 8.55 34.57 20.02
C TRP A 684 7.36 34.58 19.03
N ARG A 685 6.33 33.78 19.26
CA ARG A 685 5.15 33.68 18.42
C ARG A 685 4.35 34.98 18.40
N VAL A 686 4.24 35.63 19.55
CA VAL A 686 3.61 36.97 19.65
C VAL A 686 4.46 38.02 18.92
N LYS A 687 5.78 37.93 19.00
CA LYS A 687 6.70 38.91 18.37
C LYS A 687 6.60 38.90 16.85
N ILE A 688 6.35 37.75 16.26
CA ILE A 688 6.29 37.63 14.77
C ILE A 688 4.89 37.87 14.20
N LEU A 689 3.84 38.08 14.99
CA LEU A 689 2.47 38.33 14.52
C LEU A 689 2.37 39.38 13.41
N PRO A 690 3.09 40.55 13.46
CA PRO A 690 3.03 41.53 12.38
C PRO A 690 3.53 41.02 11.02
N TYR A 691 4.35 39.95 11.02
CA TYR A 691 4.99 39.39 9.84
C TYR A 691 4.27 38.16 9.27
N ILE A 692 3.14 37.78 9.91
CA ILE A 692 2.21 36.73 9.44
C ILE A 692 0.79 37.30 9.24
N GLU A 693 0.68 38.58 8.88
CA GLU A 693 -0.58 39.29 8.62
C GLU A 693 -1.52 39.41 9.84
N GLN A 694 -1.00 39.24 11.05
CA GLN A 694 -1.75 39.30 12.32
C GLN A 694 -1.42 40.54 13.14
N ALA A 695 -1.23 41.69 12.48
CA ALA A 695 -0.92 42.97 13.14
C ALA A 695 -2.02 43.38 14.11
N ASN A 696 -3.32 43.15 13.78
CA ASN A 696 -4.45 43.43 14.66
C ASN A 696 -4.39 42.63 15.96
N LEU A 697 -3.91 41.39 15.93
CA LEU A 697 -3.78 40.55 17.12
C LEU A 697 -2.60 40.99 17.98
N TYR A 698 -1.51 41.44 17.34
CA TYR A 698 -0.32 42.03 17.98
C TYR A 698 -0.70 43.31 18.78
N GLU A 699 -1.54 44.19 18.22
CA GLU A 699 -2.02 45.41 18.88
C GLU A 699 -2.92 45.12 20.07
N GLN A 700 -3.62 43.99 20.09
CA GLN A 700 -4.48 43.57 21.22
C GLN A 700 -3.66 42.99 22.37
N TYR A 701 -2.43 42.55 22.16
CA TYR A 701 -1.58 41.98 23.22
C TYR A 701 -1.04 43.08 24.13
N ASN A 702 -1.31 42.97 25.44
CA ASN A 702 -0.80 43.90 26.43
C ASN A 702 0.62 43.52 26.87
N PHE A 703 1.62 44.25 26.35
CA PHE A 703 3.05 44.00 26.64
C PHE A 703 3.49 44.44 28.03
N ASP A 704 2.66 45.08 28.78
CA ASP A 704 2.96 45.52 30.17
C ASP A 704 2.42 44.50 31.21
N GLU A 705 1.72 43.47 30.76
CA GLU A 705 1.18 42.38 31.55
C GLU A 705 1.75 41.01 31.17
N PRO A 706 1.82 40.03 32.09
CA PRO A 706 2.25 38.69 31.74
C PRO A 706 1.27 38.02 30.76
N TRP A 707 1.71 36.97 30.04
CA TRP A 707 0.95 36.26 29.03
C TRP A 707 -0.33 35.64 29.57
N ASP A 708 -0.37 35.27 30.83
CA ASP A 708 -1.50 34.64 31.55
C ASP A 708 -2.38 35.61 32.31
N SER A 709 -2.19 36.94 32.11
CA SER A 709 -3.10 37.97 32.64
C SER A 709 -4.51 37.80 32.09
N GLU A 710 -5.48 38.41 32.76
CA GLU A 710 -6.90 38.36 32.34
C GLU A 710 -7.10 38.89 30.90
N ASN A 711 -6.33 39.91 30.51
CA ASN A 711 -6.37 40.48 29.17
C ASN A 711 -5.73 39.58 28.12
N ASN A 712 -4.48 39.14 28.34
CA ASN A 712 -3.70 38.36 27.37
C ASN A 712 -4.25 36.93 27.23
N ARG A 713 -4.83 36.35 28.29
CA ARG A 713 -5.39 35.01 28.28
C ARG A 713 -6.58 34.86 27.33
N LYS A 714 -7.34 35.91 27.03
CA LYS A 714 -8.42 35.92 26.06
C LYS A 714 -7.94 35.67 24.63
N LEU A 715 -6.68 35.99 24.34
CA LEU A 715 -6.06 35.79 23.02
C LEU A 715 -5.72 34.34 22.75
N LEU A 716 -5.75 33.43 23.75
CA LEU A 716 -5.47 32.02 23.54
C LEU A 716 -6.44 31.38 22.54
N GLU A 717 -7.72 31.75 22.60
CA GLU A 717 -8.76 31.24 21.69
C GLU A 717 -8.64 31.84 20.27
N MET A 718 -7.78 32.84 20.08
CA MET A 718 -7.57 33.53 18.80
C MET A 718 -6.25 33.11 18.14
N MET A 719 -5.80 31.87 18.37
CA MET A 719 -4.55 31.35 17.80
C MET A 719 -4.60 31.37 16.28
N PRO A 720 -3.64 32.02 15.59
CA PRO A 720 -3.54 31.94 14.13
C PRO A 720 -3.33 30.51 13.65
N GLU A 721 -3.94 30.14 12.51
CA GLU A 721 -3.89 28.80 11.92
C GLU A 721 -2.44 28.34 11.65
N VAL A 722 -1.53 29.25 11.32
CA VAL A 722 -0.12 28.95 11.08
C VAL A 722 0.60 28.35 12.29
N PHE A 723 0.08 28.52 13.51
CA PHE A 723 0.58 27.88 14.73
C PHE A 723 -0.09 26.54 15.03
N GLN A 724 -1.12 26.17 14.27
CA GLN A 724 -1.84 24.93 14.47
C GLN A 724 -1.27 23.82 13.58
N ASN A 725 -0.84 22.72 14.20
CA ASN A 725 -0.48 21.53 13.44
C ASN A 725 -1.75 20.74 13.12
N PRO A 726 -2.06 20.49 11.83
CA PRO A 726 -3.29 19.81 11.44
C PRO A 726 -3.35 18.34 11.88
N ALA A 727 -2.23 17.76 12.35
CA ALA A 727 -2.18 16.40 12.88
C ALA A 727 -2.20 16.34 14.42
N SER A 728 -2.07 17.49 15.09
CA SER A 728 -2.09 17.59 16.55
C SER A 728 -3.52 17.49 17.08
N SER A 729 -3.69 16.81 18.19
CA SER A 729 -4.91 16.75 19.01
C SER A 729 -4.80 17.61 20.26
N ALA A 730 -3.82 18.52 20.32
CA ALA A 730 -3.66 19.45 21.42
C ALA A 730 -4.89 20.36 21.57
N VAL A 731 -5.14 20.79 22.80
CA VAL A 731 -6.27 21.67 23.14
C VAL A 731 -6.19 23.00 22.37
N ASP A 732 -7.32 23.56 21.97
CA ASP A 732 -7.40 24.86 21.29
C ASP A 732 -6.58 25.94 22.03
N GLY A 733 -5.84 26.74 21.26
CA GLY A 733 -4.89 27.70 21.81
C GLY A 733 -3.53 27.13 22.22
N TYR A 734 -3.29 25.83 22.00
CA TYR A 734 -1.98 25.19 22.20
C TYR A 734 -1.31 24.85 20.88
N THR A 735 0.01 24.99 20.85
CA THR A 735 0.81 24.69 19.67
C THR A 735 1.93 23.69 19.99
N VAL A 736 2.23 22.86 19.02
CA VAL A 736 3.36 21.91 19.07
C VAL A 736 4.60 22.42 18.34
N TYR A 737 4.54 23.61 17.73
CA TYR A 737 5.70 24.21 17.08
C TYR A 737 6.56 24.95 18.13
N ARG A 738 7.76 24.43 18.36
CA ARG A 738 8.70 24.92 19.38
C ARG A 738 9.96 25.48 18.75
N GLY A 739 10.47 26.57 19.27
CA GLY A 739 11.75 27.14 18.86
C GLY A 739 12.94 26.43 19.55
N ILE A 740 14.15 26.60 19.04
CA ILE A 740 15.38 26.06 19.64
C ILE A 740 16.00 27.08 20.56
N SER A 741 16.17 26.72 21.83
CA SER A 741 16.73 27.55 22.91
C SER A 741 18.09 27.05 23.41
N GLY A 742 18.53 27.54 24.50
CA GLY A 742 19.83 27.22 25.09
C GLY A 742 21.01 28.06 24.55
N PRO A 743 22.23 27.91 25.07
CA PRO A 743 23.37 28.78 24.75
C PRO A 743 23.74 28.78 23.24
N ASN A 744 23.53 27.66 22.57
CA ASN A 744 23.85 27.46 21.14
C ASN A 744 22.61 27.40 20.23
N GLY A 745 21.40 27.59 20.79
CA GLY A 745 20.17 27.65 20.03
C GLY A 745 19.89 29.04 19.43
N ILE A 746 19.19 29.09 18.31
CA ILE A 746 18.92 30.35 17.57
C ILE A 746 18.03 31.33 18.35
N MET A 747 17.13 30.84 19.23
CA MET A 747 16.24 31.63 20.06
C MET A 747 16.72 31.71 21.52
N GLY A 748 17.95 31.24 21.79
CA GLY A 748 18.49 31.05 23.12
C GLY A 748 18.94 32.32 23.82
N ASP A 749 19.60 32.12 24.98
CA ASP A 749 20.13 33.20 25.78
C ASP A 749 21.55 33.61 25.33
N ASP A 750 22.05 34.70 25.87
CA ASP A 750 23.39 35.22 25.60
C ASP A 750 24.54 34.49 26.35
N GLY A 751 24.24 33.32 26.93
CA GLY A 751 25.19 32.58 27.81
C GLY A 751 25.28 33.15 29.23
N GLN A 752 24.57 34.24 29.56
CA GLN A 752 24.45 34.86 30.87
C GLN A 752 23.02 34.76 31.43
N GLY A 753 22.15 33.94 30.76
CA GLY A 753 20.78 33.76 31.19
C GLY A 753 19.80 34.85 30.70
N LYS A 754 20.25 35.78 29.85
CA LYS A 754 19.41 36.80 29.24
C LYS A 754 18.93 36.31 27.87
N SER A 755 17.64 36.08 27.71
CA SER A 755 17.04 35.67 26.45
C SER A 755 17.09 36.79 25.39
N VAL A 756 17.96 36.63 24.45
CA VAL A 756 18.16 37.52 23.30
C VAL A 756 18.21 36.68 22.04
N GLY A 757 17.47 37.09 21.01
CA GLY A 757 17.56 36.44 19.69
C GLY A 757 18.96 36.59 19.09
N ARG A 758 19.40 35.66 18.30
CA ARG A 758 20.70 35.64 17.63
C ARG A 758 20.69 36.45 16.36
N ARG A 759 21.84 36.88 15.90
CA ARG A 759 22.03 37.48 14.58
C ARG A 759 22.27 36.39 13.53
N ILE A 760 21.84 36.59 12.31
CA ILE A 760 22.13 35.63 11.25
C ILE A 760 23.63 35.35 11.09
N ALA A 761 24.50 36.35 11.32
CA ALA A 761 25.94 36.19 11.26
C ALA A 761 26.55 35.31 12.38
N GLU A 762 25.79 34.97 13.42
CA GLU A 762 26.19 34.05 14.49
C GLU A 762 25.88 32.57 14.14
N VAL A 763 25.15 32.30 13.04
CA VAL A 763 24.88 30.96 12.54
C VAL A 763 26.02 30.49 11.63
N VAL A 764 27.09 30.02 12.27
CA VAL A 764 28.38 29.74 11.61
C VAL A 764 28.32 28.39 10.86
N ASP A 765 27.52 27.44 11.35
CA ASP A 765 27.41 26.09 10.77
C ASP A 765 26.52 26.06 9.52
N GLY A 766 25.96 27.23 9.14
CA GLY A 766 25.14 27.44 7.95
C GLY A 766 23.65 27.42 8.27
N THR A 767 22.93 28.37 7.66
CA THR A 767 21.48 28.52 7.90
C THR A 767 20.66 27.35 7.41
N SER A 768 21.13 26.61 6.41
CA SER A 768 20.49 25.37 5.88
C SER A 768 20.80 24.12 6.74
N ASN A 769 21.72 24.21 7.69
CA ASN A 769 22.13 23.12 8.57
C ASN A 769 21.75 23.36 10.03
N THR A 770 21.06 24.46 10.33
CA THR A 770 20.67 24.81 11.71
C THR A 770 19.16 24.88 11.83
N ILE A 771 18.59 24.07 12.71
CA ILE A 771 17.16 24.03 13.01
C ILE A 771 16.74 25.27 13.81
N MET A 772 15.68 25.93 13.37
CA MET A 772 15.05 27.04 14.07
C MET A 772 13.81 26.59 14.85
N PHE A 773 13.01 25.72 14.24
CA PHE A 773 11.76 25.22 14.80
C PHE A 773 11.67 23.71 14.74
N LEU A 774 11.07 23.12 15.77
CA LEU A 774 10.73 21.70 15.82
C LEU A 774 9.21 21.53 15.95
N GLU A 775 8.69 20.53 15.29
CA GLU A 775 7.39 19.96 15.53
C GLU A 775 7.50 18.92 16.65
N THR A 776 6.86 19.18 17.78
CA THR A 776 6.90 18.31 18.96
C THR A 776 5.59 17.52 19.12
N PRO A 777 5.59 16.38 19.84
CA PRO A 777 4.38 15.65 20.15
C PRO A 777 3.43 16.46 21.05
N ASP A 778 2.15 16.05 21.08
CA ASP A 778 1.07 16.75 21.81
C ASP A 778 1.36 16.90 23.31
N GLU A 779 2.08 15.96 23.91
CA GLU A 779 2.50 16.03 25.33
C GLU A 779 3.42 17.21 25.62
N MET A 780 4.09 17.74 24.59
CA MET A 780 4.97 18.90 24.67
C MET A 780 4.30 20.21 24.20
N ALA A 781 3.01 20.18 23.90
CA ALA A 781 2.25 21.35 23.46
C ALA A 781 2.22 22.44 24.53
N VAL A 782 2.29 23.68 24.10
CA VAL A 782 2.28 24.86 24.98
C VAL A 782 1.23 25.88 24.50
N PRO A 783 0.64 26.67 25.43
CA PRO A 783 -0.16 27.83 25.03
C PRO A 783 0.65 28.70 24.04
N TRP A 784 0.05 29.10 22.91
CA TRP A 784 0.80 29.80 21.85
C TRP A 784 1.35 31.16 22.31
N THR A 785 0.70 31.82 23.26
CA THR A 785 1.17 33.10 23.84
C THR A 785 2.23 32.92 24.93
N LYS A 786 2.43 31.70 25.45
CA LYS A 786 3.34 31.45 26.56
C LYS A 786 4.79 31.62 26.13
N PRO A 787 5.60 32.45 26.85
CA PRO A 787 7.05 32.48 26.67
C PRO A 787 7.66 31.23 27.33
N ASP A 788 7.95 30.24 26.53
CA ASP A 788 8.36 28.90 26.99
C ASP A 788 9.86 28.63 26.88
N GLY A 789 10.62 29.61 26.43
CA GLY A 789 12.06 29.49 26.23
C GLY A 789 12.48 28.62 25.05
N GLY A 790 11.67 27.66 24.62
CA GLY A 790 11.97 26.73 23.52
C GLY A 790 12.54 25.39 23.99
N ILE A 791 13.06 24.60 23.03
CA ILE A 791 13.70 23.29 23.22
C ILE A 791 15.20 23.46 23.41
N ASN A 792 15.76 22.88 24.47
CA ASN A 792 17.20 22.84 24.67
C ASN A 792 17.79 21.59 24.01
N PRO A 793 18.78 21.73 23.10
CA PRO A 793 19.41 20.60 22.41
C PRO A 793 20.00 19.52 23.31
N GLU A 794 20.47 19.91 24.52
CA GLU A 794 21.11 19.00 25.48
C GLU A 794 20.08 18.14 26.27
N GLU A 795 18.80 18.48 26.20
CA GLU A 795 17.74 17.88 27.00
C GLU A 795 16.75 17.04 26.18
N ILE A 796 16.98 16.89 24.88
CA ILE A 796 16.02 16.25 23.96
C ILE A 796 16.69 15.18 23.10
N GLU A 797 15.95 14.10 22.86
CA GLU A 797 16.35 12.96 22.04
C GLU A 797 15.44 12.82 20.81
N PRO A 798 15.90 12.30 19.64
CA PRO A 798 15.09 12.18 18.44
C PRO A 798 13.81 11.36 18.65
N TRP A 799 13.88 10.29 19.42
CA TRP A 799 12.72 9.42 19.68
C TRP A 799 11.62 10.09 20.49
N GLN A 800 11.95 11.16 21.24
CA GLN A 800 10.96 11.96 21.99
C GLN A 800 10.10 12.83 21.07
N MET A 801 10.47 12.99 19.78
CA MET A 801 9.70 13.71 18.77
C MET A 801 8.64 12.86 18.10
N TRP A 802 8.48 11.61 18.55
CA TRP A 802 7.44 10.72 17.97
C TRP A 802 6.06 11.13 18.48
N GLY A 803 5.14 11.48 17.57
CA GLY A 803 3.77 11.81 17.94
C GLY A 803 2.87 12.09 16.76
N ASN A 804 3.05 13.23 16.11
CA ASN A 804 2.08 13.73 15.13
C ASN A 804 2.13 12.99 13.79
N PHE A 805 3.31 12.53 13.35
CA PHE A 805 3.48 11.80 12.08
C PHE A 805 4.22 10.48 12.28
N PRO A 806 3.82 9.42 11.54
CA PRO A 806 4.52 8.14 11.60
C PRO A 806 5.97 8.26 11.11
N GLY A 807 6.92 7.84 11.94
CA GLY A 807 8.33 7.69 11.60
C GLY A 807 9.17 8.95 11.61
N GLY A 808 8.59 10.13 11.88
CA GLY A 808 9.37 11.37 11.91
C GLY A 808 8.57 12.61 12.29
N PHE A 809 9.20 13.75 12.13
CA PHE A 809 8.66 15.07 12.45
C PHE A 809 9.23 16.13 11.50
N ASN A 810 8.49 17.22 11.28
CA ASN A 810 9.00 18.33 10.48
C ASN A 810 9.93 19.23 11.33
N ALA A 811 11.02 19.68 10.74
CA ALA A 811 11.94 20.65 11.30
C ALA A 811 12.13 21.82 10.33
N GLY A 812 11.90 23.04 10.79
CA GLY A 812 12.16 24.27 10.04
C GLY A 812 13.56 24.79 10.33
N PHE A 813 14.32 25.08 9.28
CA PHE A 813 15.71 25.53 9.35
C PHE A 813 15.84 27.06 9.31
N CYS A 814 17.03 27.54 9.65
CA CYS A 814 17.31 28.98 9.68
C CYS A 814 17.32 29.66 8.30
N ASP A 815 17.22 28.93 7.20
CA ASP A 815 17.02 29.44 5.83
C ASP A 815 15.54 29.38 5.37
N ALA A 816 14.62 29.05 6.29
CA ALA A 816 13.22 28.76 6.07
C ALA A 816 12.94 27.51 5.23
N SER A 817 13.93 26.67 4.94
CA SER A 817 13.67 25.32 4.42
C SER A 817 13.04 24.45 5.51
N VAL A 818 12.28 23.41 5.10
CA VAL A 818 11.66 22.46 6.04
C VAL A 818 11.98 21.07 5.59
N HIS A 819 12.51 20.25 6.49
CA HIS A 819 12.84 18.86 6.26
C HIS A 819 12.09 17.95 7.22
N PHE A 820 11.71 16.77 6.72
CA PHE A 820 11.13 15.71 7.54
C PHE A 820 12.24 14.82 8.07
N LEU A 821 12.48 14.89 9.38
CA LEU A 821 13.54 14.15 10.05
C LEU A 821 13.00 12.86 10.66
N SER A 822 13.77 11.77 10.57
CA SER A 822 13.40 10.48 11.15
C SER A 822 13.58 10.48 12.67
N THR A 823 12.69 9.83 13.40
CA THR A 823 12.87 9.54 14.86
C THR A 823 13.99 8.55 15.12
N SER A 824 14.53 7.89 14.10
CA SER A 824 15.72 7.03 14.18
C SER A 824 17.01 7.75 13.78
N LEU A 825 16.97 9.08 13.63
CA LEU A 825 18.16 9.89 13.37
C LEU A 825 19.18 9.72 14.51
N ASP A 826 20.47 9.73 14.16
CA ASP A 826 21.53 9.69 15.14
C ASP A 826 21.42 10.85 16.13
N GLU A 827 21.59 10.57 17.44
CA GLU A 827 21.38 11.52 18.51
C GLU A 827 22.36 12.70 18.43
N GLU A 828 23.62 12.43 18.14
CA GLU A 828 24.65 13.46 18.03
C GLU A 828 24.39 14.37 16.82
N LEU A 829 24.01 13.77 15.69
CA LEU A 829 23.60 14.49 14.49
C LEU A 829 22.38 15.38 14.77
N PHE A 830 21.36 14.88 15.47
CA PHE A 830 20.17 15.66 15.83
C PHE A 830 20.50 16.85 16.71
N LYS A 831 21.36 16.65 17.74
CA LYS A 831 21.81 17.73 18.63
C LYS A 831 22.66 18.77 17.89
N ASN A 832 23.52 18.33 16.96
CA ASN A 832 24.33 19.23 16.15
C ASN A 832 23.49 20.07 15.20
N LEU A 833 22.43 19.51 14.58
CA LEU A 833 21.49 20.28 13.76
C LEU A 833 20.74 21.38 14.52
N MET A 834 20.62 21.31 15.85
CA MET A 834 19.98 22.34 16.69
C MET A 834 20.94 23.41 17.19
N LYS A 835 22.26 23.20 17.00
CA LYS A 835 23.31 24.16 17.42
C LYS A 835 23.74 24.99 16.22
N MET A 836 23.97 26.28 16.43
CA MET A 836 24.27 27.22 15.35
C MET A 836 25.75 27.46 15.11
N ASN A 837 26.64 27.00 16.04
CA ASN A 837 28.06 27.37 16.08
C ASN A 837 28.93 26.33 16.75
N ASP A 838 28.66 25.04 16.64
CA ASP A 838 29.49 23.99 17.22
C ASP A 838 30.66 23.55 16.30
N GLY A 839 30.66 24.01 15.06
CA GLY A 839 31.72 23.74 14.08
C GLY A 839 31.68 22.32 13.49
N ASN A 840 30.62 21.54 13.74
CA ASN A 840 30.48 20.20 13.21
C ASN A 840 29.89 20.27 11.79
N VAL A 841 30.54 19.59 10.85
CA VAL A 841 30.03 19.51 9.48
C VAL A 841 28.93 18.45 9.44
N VAL A 842 27.71 18.89 9.24
CA VAL A 842 26.56 18.01 9.07
C VAL A 842 26.40 17.72 7.56
N GLY A 843 26.52 16.45 7.17
CA GLY A 843 26.35 16.02 5.79
C GLY A 843 25.23 14.99 5.66
N GLY A 844 24.24 15.27 4.80
CA GLY A 844 23.24 14.31 4.32
C GLY A 844 22.29 13.74 5.39
N PHE A 845 21.29 14.51 5.81
CA PHE A 845 20.20 14.07 6.70
C PHE A 845 18.85 14.04 5.96
#